data_04dc9ed0ebd8694ceb61b9bcda9a9e07
#
_entry.id   04dc9ed0ebd8694ceb61b9bcda9a9e07
#
_cell.length_a   1.000
_cell.length_b   1.000
_cell.length_c   1.000
_cell.angle_alpha   90.00
_cell.angle_beta   90.00
_cell.angle_gamma   90.00
#
_symmetry.space_group_name_H-M   'P 1'
#
loop_
_entity.id
_entity.type
_entity.pdbx_description
1 polymer ?
#
loop_
_entity_poly.entity_id
_entity_poly.type
_entity_poly.pdbx_seq_one_letter_code
_entity_poly.pdbx_strand_id
1 'polypeptide(L)'
;MNQRILSTLGFDKVKQQLLQFIVTAQGTNEVSELLPIADENKIQSWLNETQDGLKVQRLRGGIPIPKLENIQPHMKRIEIGADLNGVELAQVGRVLSTTSELTRFFDELSENEVDFERLYMWREQLEVLPELNRQLKQAIDDDGYVTDEASPALKAIRQNIRRSEQTIREELDSIIRGKNARYLSDALVTMRNERYVIPVKQEYKNVFGGVVHDQSASGQTLFIEPKQILEMNNRLRQQQIAERNEITRILAELSAELVPYRREITHNAYVIGKLDFINAKARLGKELKAVVPEISQANHVVFKQARHPLLDPEKAVANDIVIGEEYQAIVITGPNTGGKTITLKTLGLLQLMGQAGLPIPVEEESKMGIFTEVFADIGDEQSIEQSLSTFSSHMTNIVSVLKKVDHQSLVLFDELGAGTDPQEGAALAIAILDSLGAKGAYVMATTHYPELKVYGYNRAGTINASMEFDVDTLSPTYRLLIGVPGRSNAFEISKRLGLDNSIIEAAKQIMDGESQDLNEMIEDLENRRKMAETEYLEARHYVDESAALHKELKEAYQVFFEEREKELQKARKEANKIIAEAEENAETIISDIRKMQLESGQQGGVKEHQLIDAKTQLSQLHHEETKLAKNKVLKKAKEQKKLKAGDEVIVNTYGQRGTLLKDNGKGQWQVQLGILKMNVSEEDMTPVAPQKEAKPRVTTVRSAESSHVSTQLDLRGKRYEEALAEVDQYIDAAILAGYPQVTIVHGKGTGALRTGITEFLKNHRSVKSYEFAPQNQGGNGATVVKFQ
;
A
#
# COMPACT_ATOMS: atom_id res chain seq x y z
N MET A 1 -2.66 28.54 -13.97
CA MET A 1 -3.99 28.01 -13.58
C MET A 1 -4.54 28.75 -12.36
N ASN A 2 -5.84 29.02 -12.31
CA ASN A 2 -6.46 29.82 -11.25
C ASN A 2 -6.67 28.98 -9.97
N GLN A 3 -6.31 29.53 -8.81
CA GLN A 3 -6.42 28.86 -7.51
C GLN A 3 -7.88 28.47 -7.16
N ARG A 4 -8.88 29.25 -7.58
CA ARG A 4 -10.30 28.93 -7.44
C ARG A 4 -10.67 27.62 -8.15
N ILE A 5 -10.12 27.37 -9.33
CA ILE A 5 -10.38 26.16 -10.12
C ILE A 5 -9.79 24.92 -9.43
N LEU A 6 -8.58 25.05 -8.87
CA LEU A 6 -7.94 23.96 -8.09
C LEU A 6 -8.83 23.54 -6.91
N SER A 7 -9.40 24.49 -6.20
CA SER A 7 -10.32 24.23 -5.08
C SER A 7 -11.64 23.62 -5.55
N THR A 8 -12.25 24.17 -6.62
CA THR A 8 -13.53 23.67 -7.18
C THR A 8 -13.42 22.24 -7.64
N LEU A 9 -12.30 21.84 -8.24
CA LEU A 9 -12.05 20.47 -8.70
C LEU A 9 -11.54 19.55 -7.58
N GLY A 10 -11.18 20.10 -6.41
CA GLY A 10 -10.75 19.31 -5.25
C GLY A 10 -9.26 18.98 -5.20
N PHE A 11 -8.41 19.67 -5.95
CA PHE A 11 -6.96 19.47 -5.95
C PHE A 11 -6.34 19.72 -4.57
N ASP A 12 -6.88 20.68 -3.80
CA ASP A 12 -6.46 20.96 -2.43
C ASP A 12 -6.68 19.74 -1.50
N LYS A 13 -7.76 18.97 -1.73
CA LYS A 13 -8.04 17.73 -0.97
C LYS A 13 -7.03 16.64 -1.32
N VAL A 14 -6.62 16.53 -2.58
CA VAL A 14 -5.55 15.59 -2.99
C VAL A 14 -4.22 15.98 -2.33
N LYS A 15 -3.89 17.28 -2.26
CA LYS A 15 -2.72 17.75 -1.49
C LYS A 15 -2.81 17.37 -0.01
N GLN A 16 -3.99 17.46 0.61
CA GLN A 16 -4.19 17.04 2.00
C GLN A 16 -4.00 15.53 2.19
N GLN A 17 -4.48 14.70 1.26
CA GLN A 17 -4.20 13.25 1.28
C GLN A 17 -2.69 12.99 1.14
N LEU A 18 -2.01 13.68 0.23
CA LEU A 18 -0.57 13.53 0.01
C LEU A 18 0.25 13.88 1.27
N LEU A 19 -0.16 14.93 2.01
CA LEU A 19 0.49 15.34 3.26
C LEU A 19 0.46 14.25 4.35
N GLN A 20 -0.52 13.33 4.33
CA GLN A 20 -0.58 12.23 5.30
C GLN A 20 0.58 11.23 5.15
N PHE A 21 1.20 11.18 3.99
CA PHE A 21 2.32 10.29 3.69
C PHE A 21 3.69 10.96 3.85
N ILE A 22 3.73 12.28 4.03
CA ILE A 22 4.95 13.05 4.22
C ILE A 22 5.45 12.92 5.65
N VAL A 23 6.75 12.69 5.80
CA VAL A 23 7.40 12.54 7.10
C VAL A 23 8.51 13.57 7.34
N THR A 24 8.81 14.43 6.37
CA THR A 24 9.84 15.46 6.46
C THR A 24 9.27 16.87 6.30
N ALA A 25 9.89 17.84 6.97
CA ALA A 25 9.49 19.26 6.81
C ALA A 25 9.70 19.77 5.39
N GLN A 26 10.77 19.36 4.70
CA GLN A 26 11.03 19.74 3.32
C GLN A 26 9.99 19.11 2.36
N GLY A 27 9.62 17.84 2.57
CA GLY A 27 8.55 17.21 1.78
C GLY A 27 7.21 17.94 1.95
N THR A 28 6.92 18.46 3.14
CA THR A 28 5.74 19.33 3.37
C THR A 28 5.78 20.61 2.52
N ASN A 29 6.95 21.22 2.37
CA ASN A 29 7.11 22.39 1.50
C ASN A 29 6.85 22.02 0.04
N GLU A 30 7.37 20.88 -0.44
CA GLU A 30 7.13 20.39 -1.80
C GLU A 30 5.63 20.21 -2.10
N VAL A 31 4.87 19.63 -1.17
CA VAL A 31 3.41 19.51 -1.32
C VAL A 31 2.73 20.89 -1.28
N SER A 32 3.18 21.82 -0.44
CA SER A 32 2.57 23.16 -0.35
C SER A 32 2.76 23.95 -1.64
N GLU A 33 3.91 23.83 -2.29
CA GLU A 33 4.27 24.50 -3.55
C GLU A 33 3.77 23.75 -4.80
N LEU A 34 3.23 22.53 -4.63
CA LEU A 34 2.77 21.69 -5.74
C LEU A 34 1.64 22.38 -6.50
N LEU A 35 1.85 22.63 -7.77
CA LEU A 35 0.88 23.18 -8.71
C LEU A 35 0.98 22.48 -10.06
N PRO A 36 -0.13 22.29 -10.77
CA PRO A 36 -0.11 21.81 -12.14
C PRO A 36 0.51 22.85 -13.07
N ILE A 37 1.35 22.40 -13.99
CA ILE A 37 2.06 23.24 -14.98
C ILE A 37 1.78 22.76 -16.40
N ALA A 38 2.19 23.56 -17.40
CA ALA A 38 2.05 23.22 -18.82
C ALA A 38 3.41 22.97 -19.51
N ASP A 39 4.51 22.82 -18.77
CA ASP A 39 5.84 22.52 -19.29
C ASP A 39 6.00 21.00 -19.42
N GLU A 40 5.91 20.48 -20.65
CA GLU A 40 5.97 19.05 -20.96
C GLU A 40 7.22 18.36 -20.39
N ASN A 41 8.39 18.99 -20.55
CA ASN A 41 9.64 18.39 -20.08
C ASN A 41 9.67 18.22 -18.56
N LYS A 42 9.16 19.21 -17.82
CA LYS A 42 9.07 19.13 -16.36
C LYS A 42 8.03 18.13 -15.91
N ILE A 43 6.87 18.11 -16.57
CA ILE A 43 5.82 17.14 -16.26
C ILE A 43 6.36 15.72 -16.48
N GLN A 44 7.02 15.45 -17.61
CA GLN A 44 7.60 14.15 -17.91
C GLN A 44 8.65 13.76 -16.85
N SER A 45 9.52 14.69 -16.45
CA SER A 45 10.49 14.44 -15.38
C SER A 45 9.81 14.05 -14.06
N TRP A 46 8.75 14.76 -13.67
CA TRP A 46 8.02 14.49 -12.44
C TRP A 46 7.24 13.17 -12.49
N LEU A 47 6.71 12.82 -13.67
CA LEU A 47 6.04 11.54 -13.91
C LEU A 47 7.04 10.38 -13.83
N ASN A 48 8.25 10.55 -14.40
CA ASN A 48 9.30 9.54 -14.31
C ASN A 48 9.77 9.32 -12.86
N GLU A 49 9.93 10.40 -12.07
CA GLU A 49 10.18 10.29 -10.62
C GLU A 49 9.07 9.51 -9.90
N THR A 50 7.82 9.78 -10.26
CA THR A 50 6.66 9.09 -9.68
C THR A 50 6.62 7.62 -10.09
N GLN A 51 6.95 7.31 -11.34
CA GLN A 51 7.05 5.93 -11.85
C GLN A 51 8.13 5.14 -11.11
N ASP A 52 9.30 5.74 -10.93
CA ASP A 52 10.38 5.14 -10.14
C ASP A 52 9.95 4.90 -8.69
N GLY A 53 9.27 5.88 -8.07
CA GLY A 53 8.70 5.74 -6.73
C GLY A 53 7.70 4.60 -6.61
N LEU A 54 6.79 4.45 -7.58
CA LEU A 54 5.84 3.33 -7.64
C LEU A 54 6.56 1.99 -7.79
N LYS A 55 7.66 1.96 -8.56
CA LYS A 55 8.49 0.76 -8.73
C LYS A 55 9.16 0.36 -7.41
N VAL A 56 9.73 1.32 -6.66
CA VAL A 56 10.28 1.08 -5.31
C VAL A 56 9.18 0.62 -4.35
N GLN A 57 7.99 1.27 -4.40
CA GLN A 57 6.85 0.90 -3.55
C GLN A 57 6.42 -0.56 -3.76
N ARG A 58 6.44 -1.05 -5.02
CA ARG A 58 6.15 -2.46 -5.34
C ARG A 58 7.24 -3.42 -4.89
N LEU A 59 8.51 -3.06 -5.07
CA LEU A 59 9.66 -3.95 -4.83
C LEU A 59 10.05 -4.03 -3.34
N ARG A 60 9.99 -2.90 -2.62
CA ARG A 60 10.54 -2.76 -1.26
C ARG A 60 9.54 -2.19 -0.24
N GLY A 61 8.31 -1.87 -0.65
CA GLY A 61 7.31 -1.26 0.23
C GLY A 61 7.50 0.24 0.46
N GLY A 62 8.40 0.88 -0.30
CA GLY A 62 8.69 2.32 -0.27
C GLY A 62 10.14 2.64 0.12
N ILE A 63 10.48 3.93 0.08
CA ILE A 63 11.79 4.44 0.49
C ILE A 63 11.79 4.57 2.02
N PRO A 64 12.79 4.05 2.75
CA PRO A 64 12.82 4.04 4.21
C PRO A 64 13.28 5.41 4.77
N ILE A 65 12.37 6.37 4.83
CA ILE A 65 12.64 7.70 5.37
C ILE A 65 11.94 7.85 6.72
N PRO A 66 12.69 8.12 7.81
CA PRO A 66 12.10 8.39 9.11
C PRO A 66 11.53 9.81 9.19
N LYS A 67 10.78 10.11 10.25
CA LYS A 67 10.36 11.48 10.53
C LYS A 67 11.57 12.39 10.79
N LEU A 68 11.70 13.45 10.00
CA LEU A 68 12.76 14.45 10.11
C LEU A 68 12.18 15.84 10.32
N GLU A 69 12.73 16.53 11.31
CA GLU A 69 12.39 17.91 11.63
C GLU A 69 13.16 18.89 10.73
N ASN A 70 12.73 20.14 10.72
CA ASN A 70 13.38 21.19 9.94
C ASN A 70 14.69 21.66 10.57
N ILE A 71 15.81 21.29 9.97
CA ILE A 71 17.14 21.67 10.44
C ILE A 71 17.65 23.02 9.90
N GLN A 72 16.94 23.68 8.98
CA GLN A 72 17.38 24.96 8.43
C GLN A 72 17.63 26.04 9.50
N PRO A 73 16.76 26.19 10.53
CA PRO A 73 17.04 27.14 11.62
C PRO A 73 18.34 26.82 12.37
N HIS A 74 18.64 25.54 12.57
CA HIS A 74 19.86 25.08 13.25
C HIS A 74 21.09 25.43 12.43
N MET A 75 21.05 25.17 11.12
CA MET A 75 22.15 25.49 10.21
C MET A 75 22.40 27.01 10.12
N LYS A 76 21.36 27.86 10.18
CA LYS A 76 21.50 29.31 10.27
C LYS A 76 22.14 29.76 11.58
N ARG A 77 21.81 29.12 12.71
CA ARG A 77 22.42 29.41 14.01
C ARG A 77 23.90 29.09 14.01
N ILE A 78 24.30 27.96 13.48
CA ILE A 78 25.72 27.57 13.33
C ILE A 78 26.46 28.61 12.46
N GLU A 79 25.83 29.11 11.41
CA GLU A 79 26.44 30.11 10.51
C GLU A 79 26.83 31.39 11.22
N ILE A 80 26.06 31.81 12.21
CA ILE A 80 26.33 33.01 13.04
C ILE A 80 27.16 32.70 14.28
N GLY A 81 27.71 31.48 14.39
CA GLY A 81 28.57 31.06 15.51
C GLY A 81 27.84 30.72 16.80
N ALA A 82 26.54 30.40 16.75
CA ALA A 82 25.77 29.95 17.91
C ALA A 82 25.81 28.43 18.07
N ASP A 83 25.96 27.96 19.30
CA ASP A 83 25.95 26.54 19.63
C ASP A 83 24.53 25.96 19.54
N LEU A 84 24.44 24.71 19.13
CA LEU A 84 23.22 23.91 19.16
C LEU A 84 23.08 23.18 20.50
N ASN A 85 21.83 23.00 20.92
CA ASN A 85 21.53 22.12 22.03
C ASN A 85 21.52 20.64 21.61
N GLY A 86 21.43 19.71 22.59
CA GLY A 86 21.47 18.29 22.30
C GLY A 86 20.34 17.80 21.39
N VAL A 87 19.12 18.32 21.53
CA VAL A 87 17.97 17.95 20.67
C VAL A 87 18.20 18.39 19.21
N GLU A 88 18.71 19.61 19.03
CA GLU A 88 19.04 20.15 17.71
C GLU A 88 20.16 19.35 17.03
N LEU A 89 21.19 18.94 17.79
CA LEU A 89 22.26 18.07 17.30
C LEU A 89 21.76 16.66 16.96
N ALA A 90 20.83 16.09 17.76
CA ALA A 90 20.20 14.82 17.44
C ALA A 90 19.40 14.89 16.13
N GLN A 91 18.68 15.99 15.88
CA GLN A 91 17.96 16.21 14.64
C GLN A 91 18.89 16.27 13.42
N VAL A 92 20.04 16.93 13.55
CA VAL A 92 21.10 16.92 12.52
C VAL A 92 21.68 15.52 12.34
N GLY A 93 21.95 14.82 13.43
CA GLY A 93 22.45 13.44 13.42
C GLY A 93 21.50 12.47 12.70
N ARG A 94 20.19 12.65 12.86
CA ARG A 94 19.18 11.87 12.12
C ARG A 94 19.28 12.11 10.62
N VAL A 95 19.49 13.35 10.17
CA VAL A 95 19.67 13.64 8.73
C VAL A 95 20.92 12.90 8.20
N LEU A 96 22.05 12.95 8.92
CA LEU A 96 23.27 12.26 8.53
C LEU A 96 23.12 10.74 8.49
N SER A 97 22.42 10.18 9.48
CA SER A 97 22.12 8.75 9.53
C SER A 97 21.22 8.31 8.37
N THR A 98 20.14 9.08 8.12
CA THR A 98 19.22 8.83 7.02
C THR A 98 19.93 8.92 5.68
N THR A 99 20.84 9.90 5.50
CA THR A 99 21.66 10.00 4.29
C THR A 99 22.45 8.72 4.05
N SER A 100 23.12 8.19 5.08
CA SER A 100 23.90 6.94 4.98
C SER A 100 23.02 5.73 4.70
N GLU A 101 21.84 5.66 5.31
CA GLU A 101 20.88 4.56 5.12
C GLU A 101 20.27 4.57 3.72
N LEU A 102 19.90 5.75 3.21
CA LEU A 102 19.37 5.90 1.86
C LEU A 102 20.42 5.59 0.79
N THR A 103 21.66 6.05 0.99
CA THR A 103 22.76 5.71 0.08
C THR A 103 22.91 4.20 -0.03
N ARG A 104 23.00 3.49 1.11
CA ARG A 104 23.07 2.02 1.12
C ARG A 104 21.84 1.36 0.49
N PHE A 105 20.64 1.86 0.77
CA PHE A 105 19.41 1.34 0.20
C PHE A 105 19.40 1.40 -1.34
N PHE A 106 19.81 2.51 -1.92
CA PHE A 106 19.89 2.65 -3.37
C PHE A 106 21.06 1.88 -3.98
N ASP A 107 22.18 1.75 -3.27
CA ASP A 107 23.31 0.93 -3.71
C ASP A 107 22.91 -0.56 -3.78
N GLU A 108 22.18 -1.09 -2.77
CA GLU A 108 21.62 -2.44 -2.79
C GLU A 108 20.64 -2.66 -3.95
N LEU A 109 19.83 -1.65 -4.31
CA LEU A 109 18.93 -1.74 -5.45
C LEU A 109 19.70 -1.76 -6.77
N SER A 110 20.77 -0.98 -6.90
CA SER A 110 21.65 -0.97 -8.07
C SER A 110 22.40 -2.29 -8.25
N GLU A 111 22.91 -2.88 -7.16
CA GLU A 111 23.56 -4.20 -7.17
C GLU A 111 22.61 -5.32 -7.60
N ASN A 112 21.31 -5.18 -7.35
CA ASN A 112 20.27 -6.10 -7.80
C ASN A 112 19.76 -5.80 -9.23
N GLU A 113 20.48 -5.01 -10.00
CA GLU A 113 20.17 -4.64 -11.39
C GLU A 113 18.78 -3.98 -11.55
N VAL A 114 18.28 -3.30 -10.53
CA VAL A 114 17.03 -2.53 -10.64
C VAL A 114 17.35 -1.19 -11.30
N ASP A 115 16.76 -0.96 -12.47
CA ASP A 115 16.95 0.28 -13.20
C ASP A 115 15.93 1.35 -12.80
N PHE A 116 16.41 2.57 -12.49
CA PHE A 116 15.61 3.75 -12.21
C PHE A 116 16.07 4.90 -13.09
N GLU A 117 15.11 5.59 -13.70
CA GLU A 117 15.41 6.68 -14.61
C GLU A 117 15.85 7.97 -13.88
N ARG A 118 15.27 8.22 -12.70
CA ARG A 118 15.46 9.48 -11.95
C ARG A 118 15.97 9.31 -10.52
N LEU A 119 15.62 8.24 -9.83
CA LEU A 119 15.96 8.10 -8.41
C LEU A 119 17.46 8.03 -8.17
N TYR A 120 18.23 7.41 -9.07
CA TYR A 120 19.70 7.38 -8.94
C TYR A 120 20.34 8.77 -9.07
N MET A 121 19.74 9.69 -9.84
CA MET A 121 20.20 11.08 -9.91
C MET A 121 20.05 11.81 -8.57
N TRP A 122 19.01 11.50 -7.81
CA TRP A 122 18.84 12.02 -6.45
C TRP A 122 19.81 11.36 -5.47
N ARG A 123 20.04 10.05 -5.61
CA ARG A 123 21.05 9.34 -4.80
C ARG A 123 22.45 9.91 -4.98
N GLU A 124 22.86 10.23 -6.21
CA GLU A 124 24.19 10.81 -6.50
C GLU A 124 24.40 12.18 -5.85
N GLN A 125 23.33 12.89 -5.50
CA GLN A 125 23.40 14.16 -4.81
C GLN A 125 23.51 14.04 -3.28
N LEU A 126 23.40 12.83 -2.73
CA LEU A 126 23.56 12.57 -1.31
C LEU A 126 25.05 12.47 -0.96
N GLU A 127 25.55 13.33 -0.09
CA GLU A 127 26.89 13.29 0.44
C GLU A 127 26.94 12.61 1.81
N VAL A 128 27.60 11.44 1.88
CA VAL A 128 27.75 10.70 3.13
C VAL A 128 28.92 11.28 3.93
N LEU A 129 28.67 11.63 5.20
CA LEU A 129 29.64 12.17 6.13
C LEU A 129 29.84 11.18 7.30
N PRO A 130 30.54 10.06 7.09
CA PRO A 130 30.54 8.92 8.01
C PRO A 130 31.18 9.23 9.34
N GLU A 131 32.25 10.00 9.34
CA GLU A 131 32.98 10.34 10.59
C GLU A 131 32.14 11.26 11.48
N LEU A 132 31.53 12.30 10.87
CA LEU A 132 30.67 13.22 11.59
C LEU A 132 29.42 12.51 12.13
N ASN A 133 28.81 11.61 11.33
CA ASN A 133 27.68 10.80 11.77
C ASN A 133 28.04 9.91 12.96
N ARG A 134 29.24 9.28 12.92
CA ARG A 134 29.74 8.43 14.00
C ARG A 134 29.94 9.23 15.30
N GLN A 135 30.56 10.39 15.19
CA GLN A 135 30.84 11.27 16.35
C GLN A 135 29.52 11.74 16.99
N LEU A 136 28.57 12.24 16.19
CA LEU A 136 27.27 12.66 16.72
C LEU A 136 26.50 11.50 17.36
N LYS A 137 26.43 10.33 16.72
CA LYS A 137 25.77 9.14 17.29
C LYS A 137 26.41 8.65 18.59
N GLN A 138 27.73 8.78 18.71
CA GLN A 138 28.43 8.41 19.94
C GLN A 138 28.15 9.40 21.06
N ALA A 139 28.11 10.71 20.74
CA ALA A 139 28.01 11.77 21.72
C ALA A 139 26.57 12.12 22.14
N ILE A 140 25.58 11.96 21.25
CA ILE A 140 24.18 12.38 21.46
C ILE A 140 23.27 11.21 21.16
N ASP A 141 22.30 10.92 22.03
CA ASP A 141 21.26 9.94 21.78
C ASP A 141 20.09 10.55 20.99
N ASP A 142 19.10 9.69 20.64
CA ASP A 142 17.95 10.09 19.83
C ASP A 142 17.04 11.15 20.49
N ASP A 143 17.07 11.28 21.83
CA ASP A 143 16.29 12.25 22.59
C ASP A 143 17.08 13.56 22.84
N GLY A 144 18.34 13.60 22.43
CA GLY A 144 19.21 14.77 22.57
C GLY A 144 19.98 14.82 23.88
N TYR A 145 20.07 13.72 24.64
CA TYR A 145 20.91 13.65 25.80
C TYR A 145 22.37 13.35 25.41
N VAL A 146 23.29 14.06 26.01
CA VAL A 146 24.71 13.81 25.85
C VAL A 146 25.07 12.51 26.56
N THR A 147 25.59 11.53 25.83
CA THR A 147 25.92 10.20 26.35
C THR A 147 27.19 10.19 27.25
N ASP A 148 27.36 9.13 28.02
CA ASP A 148 28.62 8.94 28.80
C ASP A 148 29.84 8.72 27.88
N GLU A 149 29.61 8.32 26.64
CA GLU A 149 30.65 8.06 25.65
C GLU A 149 31.08 9.32 24.88
N ALA A 150 30.39 10.45 25.10
CA ALA A 150 30.69 11.74 24.45
C ALA A 150 32.11 12.26 24.85
N SER A 151 32.51 12.07 26.11
CA SER A 151 33.90 12.35 26.55
C SER A 151 34.29 11.48 27.75
N PRO A 152 35.56 11.12 27.84
CA PRO A 152 36.09 10.43 29.07
C PRO A 152 35.89 11.25 30.35
N ALA A 153 35.91 12.58 30.25
CA ALA A 153 35.72 13.50 31.38
C ALA A 153 34.26 13.43 31.87
N LEU A 154 33.28 13.50 30.99
CA LEU A 154 31.85 13.39 31.32
C LEU A 154 31.54 12.04 31.98
N LYS A 155 32.04 10.96 31.42
CA LYS A 155 31.90 9.62 31.99
C LYS A 155 32.45 9.55 33.43
N ALA A 156 33.64 10.08 33.67
CA ALA A 156 34.25 10.12 34.99
C ALA A 156 33.44 10.99 35.96
N ILE A 157 32.97 12.17 35.54
CA ILE A 157 32.14 13.06 36.36
C ILE A 157 30.84 12.35 36.77
N ARG A 158 30.11 11.74 35.83
CA ARG A 158 28.86 11.01 36.10
C ARG A 158 29.05 9.80 37.00
N GLN A 159 30.17 9.08 36.85
CA GLN A 159 30.51 8.01 37.78
C GLN A 159 30.75 8.52 39.20
N ASN A 160 31.44 9.67 39.34
CA ASN A 160 31.65 10.30 40.62
C ASN A 160 30.33 10.83 41.25
N ILE A 161 29.44 11.38 40.46
CA ILE A 161 28.08 11.79 40.88
C ILE A 161 27.33 10.58 41.45
N ARG A 162 27.24 9.48 40.70
CA ARG A 162 26.57 8.25 41.15
C ARG A 162 27.14 7.70 42.45
N ARG A 163 28.47 7.70 42.59
CA ARG A 163 29.16 7.29 43.86
C ARG A 163 28.81 8.24 44.98
N SER A 164 28.84 9.55 44.75
CA SER A 164 28.55 10.55 45.79
C SER A 164 27.09 10.43 46.23
N GLU A 165 26.15 10.25 45.32
CA GLU A 165 24.73 10.02 45.63
C GLU A 165 24.48 8.76 46.45
N GLN A 166 25.17 7.66 46.08
CA GLN A 166 25.07 6.40 46.81
C GLN A 166 25.62 6.57 48.24
N THR A 167 26.77 7.20 48.39
CA THR A 167 27.38 7.44 49.72
C THR A 167 26.47 8.32 50.58
N ILE A 168 25.90 9.38 50.02
CA ILE A 168 24.96 10.25 50.74
C ILE A 168 23.72 9.45 51.19
N ARG A 169 23.17 8.59 50.34
CA ARG A 169 22.00 7.76 50.69
C ARG A 169 22.33 6.76 51.79
N GLU A 170 23.49 6.10 51.73
CA GLU A 170 23.93 5.15 52.74
C GLU A 170 24.11 5.85 54.10
N GLU A 171 24.73 7.03 54.12
CA GLU A 171 24.90 7.83 55.34
C GLU A 171 23.55 8.32 55.92
N LEU A 172 22.65 8.79 55.04
CA LEU A 172 21.31 9.22 55.45
C LEU A 172 20.46 8.04 55.93
N ASP A 173 20.55 6.88 55.32
CA ASP A 173 19.89 5.65 55.78
C ASP A 173 20.43 5.22 57.17
N SER A 174 21.70 5.38 57.43
CA SER A 174 22.29 5.15 58.72
C SER A 174 21.72 6.12 59.79
N ILE A 175 21.53 7.39 59.40
CA ILE A 175 20.94 8.40 60.30
C ILE A 175 19.45 8.07 60.56
N ILE A 176 18.70 7.69 59.54
CA ILE A 176 17.27 7.38 59.64
C ILE A 176 17.00 6.14 60.51
N ARG A 177 17.87 5.10 60.40
CA ARG A 177 17.75 3.85 61.14
C ARG A 177 18.50 3.90 62.50
N GLY A 178 19.22 4.96 62.79
CA GLY A 178 19.99 5.15 64.00
C GLY A 178 19.18 5.56 65.23
N LYS A 179 19.89 5.83 66.34
CA LYS A 179 19.30 6.20 67.64
C LYS A 179 18.40 7.45 67.55
N ASN A 180 18.60 8.31 66.59
CA ASN A 180 17.90 9.58 66.41
C ASN A 180 16.65 9.44 65.49
N ALA A 181 16.27 8.22 64.98
CA ALA A 181 15.10 7.99 64.17
C ALA A 181 13.79 8.51 64.76
N ARG A 182 13.67 8.46 66.08
CA ARG A 182 12.47 8.98 66.84
C ARG A 182 12.19 10.47 66.64
N TYR A 183 13.21 11.25 66.30
CA TYR A 183 13.10 12.69 66.09
C TYR A 183 12.72 13.09 64.70
N LEU A 184 12.63 12.12 63.76
CA LEU A 184 12.15 12.32 62.40
C LEU A 184 10.61 12.37 62.39
N SER A 185 10.05 13.17 61.48
CA SER A 185 8.63 13.15 61.19
C SER A 185 8.26 11.90 60.40
N ASP A 186 9.12 11.51 59.43
CA ASP A 186 9.02 10.32 58.62
C ASP A 186 10.41 9.72 58.39
N ALA A 187 10.53 8.40 58.32
CA ALA A 187 11.78 7.70 58.13
C ALA A 187 12.12 7.57 56.63
N LEU A 188 12.29 8.71 55.95
CA LEU A 188 12.60 8.75 54.51
C LEU A 188 13.65 9.80 54.16
N VAL A 189 14.37 9.60 53.09
CA VAL A 189 15.27 10.59 52.49
C VAL A 189 14.54 11.29 51.38
N THR A 190 14.61 12.59 51.28
CA THR A 190 14.00 13.40 50.21
C THR A 190 15.01 14.44 49.71
N MET A 191 14.64 15.08 48.60
CA MET A 191 15.40 16.19 48.05
C MET A 191 14.63 17.50 48.20
N ARG A 192 15.35 18.55 48.62
CA ARG A 192 14.86 19.93 48.61
C ARG A 192 15.96 20.85 48.11
N ASN A 193 15.62 21.74 47.20
CA ASN A 193 16.62 22.65 46.61
C ASN A 193 17.85 21.95 46.09
N GLU A 194 17.67 20.80 45.39
CA GLU A 194 18.72 19.96 44.83
C GLU A 194 19.69 19.38 45.87
N ARG A 195 19.24 19.23 47.14
CA ARG A 195 20.03 18.65 48.24
C ARG A 195 19.28 17.51 48.89
N TYR A 196 20.02 16.50 49.28
CA TYR A 196 19.46 15.42 50.09
C TYR A 196 19.24 15.89 51.51
N VAL A 197 18.03 15.72 52.03
CA VAL A 197 17.57 16.19 53.33
C VAL A 197 16.75 15.11 54.02
N ILE A 198 16.58 15.21 55.32
CA ILE A 198 15.71 14.39 56.15
C ILE A 198 14.57 15.23 56.77
N PRO A 199 13.34 14.71 56.90
CA PRO A 199 12.24 15.40 57.57
C PRO A 199 12.34 15.24 59.09
N VAL A 200 12.62 16.34 59.78
CA VAL A 200 12.81 16.39 61.24
C VAL A 200 11.67 17.15 61.88
N LYS A 201 11.15 16.68 63.01
CA LYS A 201 10.16 17.43 63.83
C LYS A 201 10.79 18.74 64.27
N GLN A 202 10.07 19.85 64.22
CA GLN A 202 10.58 21.20 64.48
C GLN A 202 11.26 21.32 65.84
N GLU A 203 10.79 20.62 66.90
CA GLU A 203 11.32 20.60 68.23
C GLU A 203 12.76 20.06 68.35
N TYR A 204 13.15 19.20 67.37
CA TYR A 204 14.42 18.49 67.39
C TYR A 204 15.41 18.99 66.34
N LYS A 205 15.24 20.21 65.82
CA LYS A 205 16.11 20.84 64.82
C LYS A 205 17.58 20.78 65.24
N ASN A 206 17.88 21.02 66.52
CA ASN A 206 19.25 21.12 67.04
C ASN A 206 19.98 19.77 67.20
N VAL A 207 19.22 18.65 67.15
CA VAL A 207 19.77 17.31 67.35
C VAL A 207 20.60 16.87 66.10
N PHE A 208 20.20 17.23 64.92
CA PHE A 208 20.88 16.86 63.66
C PHE A 208 21.89 17.95 63.25
N GLY A 209 21.73 19.17 63.71
CA GLY A 209 22.51 20.32 63.24
C GLY A 209 22.31 20.53 61.74
N GLY A 210 23.15 21.38 61.13
CA GLY A 210 23.09 21.56 59.65
C GLY A 210 22.17 22.69 59.22
N VAL A 211 21.63 22.58 57.98
CA VAL A 211 20.90 23.66 57.32
C VAL A 211 19.45 23.24 57.05
N VAL A 212 18.50 24.12 57.38
CA VAL A 212 17.07 23.92 56.97
C VAL A 212 16.90 24.43 55.58
N HIS A 213 16.42 23.58 54.67
CA HIS A 213 16.18 23.90 53.27
C HIS A 213 14.71 24.19 52.97
N ASP A 214 13.79 23.59 53.74
CA ASP A 214 12.37 23.74 53.53
C ASP A 214 11.60 23.40 54.83
N GLN A 215 10.32 23.75 54.87
CA GLN A 215 9.42 23.37 55.98
C GLN A 215 8.05 22.90 55.42
N SER A 216 7.38 22.04 56.17
CA SER A 216 6.02 21.60 55.80
C SER A 216 5.02 22.78 55.92
N ALA A 217 3.90 22.73 55.24
CA ALA A 217 2.85 23.75 55.27
C ALA A 217 2.35 24.06 56.69
N SER A 218 2.36 23.07 57.57
CA SER A 218 2.02 23.24 59.00
C SER A 218 3.15 23.77 59.86
N GLY A 219 4.39 23.89 59.34
CA GLY A 219 5.58 24.27 60.07
C GLY A 219 6.12 23.21 61.03
N GLN A 220 5.44 22.08 61.23
CA GLN A 220 5.82 21.04 62.19
C GLN A 220 7.00 20.15 61.75
N THR A 221 7.24 20.09 60.45
CA THR A 221 8.37 19.31 59.87
C THR A 221 9.33 20.24 59.17
N LEU A 222 10.59 20.14 59.50
CA LEU A 222 11.71 20.85 58.86
C LEU A 222 12.49 19.87 58.00
N PHE A 223 12.74 20.24 56.76
CA PHE A 223 13.61 19.47 55.88
C PHE A 223 15.06 19.92 56.07
N ILE A 224 15.83 19.12 56.83
CA ILE A 224 17.16 19.48 57.29
C ILE A 224 18.20 18.70 56.51
N GLU A 225 19.22 19.42 56.06
CA GLU A 225 20.47 18.84 55.61
C GLU A 225 21.36 18.66 56.85
N PRO A 226 21.58 17.41 57.30
CA PRO A 226 22.41 17.16 58.47
C PRO A 226 23.82 17.67 58.29
N LYS A 227 24.48 18.13 59.37
CA LYS A 227 25.85 18.63 59.32
C LYS A 227 26.85 17.63 58.70
N GLN A 228 26.62 16.33 58.94
CA GLN A 228 27.44 15.24 58.41
C GLN A 228 27.39 15.12 56.88
N ILE A 229 26.25 15.51 56.27
CA ILE A 229 25.97 15.39 54.86
C ILE A 229 26.32 16.67 54.08
N LEU A 230 26.51 17.78 54.74
CA LEU A 230 26.69 19.10 54.17
C LEU A 230 27.88 19.15 53.17
N GLU A 231 29.03 18.59 53.56
CA GLU A 231 30.20 18.54 52.67
C GLU A 231 29.97 17.62 51.45
N MET A 232 29.29 16.48 51.65
CA MET A 232 28.96 15.52 50.59
C MET A 232 28.00 16.15 49.58
N ASN A 233 26.95 16.82 50.06
CA ASN A 233 26.00 17.55 49.19
C ASN A 233 26.72 18.71 48.46
N ASN A 234 27.65 19.42 49.11
CA ASN A 234 28.42 20.46 48.44
C ASN A 234 29.31 19.87 47.32
N ARG A 235 29.96 18.74 47.60
CA ARG A 235 30.77 18.03 46.61
C ARG A 235 29.91 17.52 45.45
N LEU A 236 28.75 16.93 45.73
CA LEU A 236 27.79 16.48 44.70
C LEU A 236 27.38 17.67 43.83
N ARG A 237 27.07 18.83 44.45
CA ARG A 237 26.68 20.05 43.70
C ARG A 237 27.81 20.54 42.78
N GLN A 238 29.08 20.53 43.28
CA GLN A 238 30.24 20.87 42.42
C GLN A 238 30.37 19.91 41.22
N GLN A 239 30.15 18.61 41.45
CA GLN A 239 30.21 17.61 40.38
C GLN A 239 29.07 17.83 39.36
N GLN A 240 27.88 18.17 39.78
CA GLN A 240 26.73 18.50 38.90
C GLN A 240 27.01 19.78 38.08
N ILE A 241 27.66 20.78 38.67
CA ILE A 241 28.09 21.98 37.93
C ILE A 241 29.17 21.61 36.90
N ALA A 242 30.15 20.78 37.30
CA ALA A 242 31.15 20.29 36.38
C ALA A 242 30.54 19.48 35.20
N GLU A 243 29.52 18.68 35.48
CA GLU A 243 28.77 17.94 34.44
C GLU A 243 28.11 18.92 33.46
N ARG A 244 27.38 19.92 33.95
CA ARG A 244 26.74 20.93 33.08
C ARG A 244 27.73 21.67 32.21
N ASN A 245 28.90 22.08 32.82
CA ASN A 245 29.96 22.77 32.07
C ASN A 245 30.57 21.87 30.99
N GLU A 246 30.81 20.60 31.30
CA GLU A 246 31.35 19.64 30.35
C GLU A 246 30.35 19.34 29.22
N ILE A 247 29.07 19.20 29.52
CA ILE A 247 28.02 19.07 28.51
C ILE A 247 28.02 20.31 27.60
N THR A 248 28.03 21.51 28.14
CA THR A 248 28.10 22.75 27.35
C THR A 248 29.32 22.77 26.43
N ARG A 249 30.51 22.37 26.96
CA ARG A 249 31.74 22.28 26.16
C ARG A 249 31.58 21.28 24.98
N ILE A 250 31.04 20.09 25.26
CA ILE A 250 30.81 19.06 24.23
C ILE A 250 29.86 19.55 23.14
N LEU A 251 28.74 20.18 23.55
CA LEU A 251 27.76 20.70 22.59
C LEU A 251 28.37 21.81 21.70
N ALA A 252 29.22 22.68 22.27
CA ALA A 252 29.93 23.71 21.52
C ALA A 252 30.93 23.09 20.53
N GLU A 253 31.70 22.09 20.93
CA GLU A 253 32.67 21.39 20.06
C GLU A 253 31.92 20.70 18.88
N LEU A 254 30.88 19.93 19.18
CA LEU A 254 30.09 19.28 18.15
C LEU A 254 29.44 20.29 17.19
N SER A 255 28.96 21.44 17.70
CA SER A 255 28.41 22.51 16.87
C SER A 255 29.49 23.11 15.95
N ALA A 256 30.69 23.31 16.45
CA ALA A 256 31.82 23.81 15.65
C ALA A 256 32.23 22.82 14.54
N GLU A 257 32.20 21.52 14.82
CA GLU A 257 32.48 20.47 13.82
C GLU A 257 31.51 20.44 12.67
N LEU A 258 30.26 20.89 12.86
CA LEU A 258 29.25 20.98 11.79
C LEU A 258 29.49 22.13 10.82
N VAL A 259 30.21 23.19 11.23
CA VAL A 259 30.39 24.42 10.43
C VAL A 259 30.95 24.17 9.04
N PRO A 260 32.00 23.36 8.83
CA PRO A 260 32.56 23.08 7.50
C PRO A 260 31.57 22.37 6.59
N TYR A 261 30.66 21.53 7.13
CA TYR A 261 29.76 20.65 6.40
C TYR A 261 28.32 21.19 6.32
N ARG A 262 28.10 22.45 6.68
CA ARG A 262 26.77 23.05 6.73
C ARG A 262 26.01 22.97 5.41
N ARG A 263 26.71 23.19 4.29
CA ARG A 263 26.11 23.17 2.95
C ARG A 263 25.66 21.76 2.56
N GLU A 264 26.51 20.79 2.77
CA GLU A 264 26.27 19.39 2.49
C GLU A 264 25.11 18.84 3.35
N ILE A 265 25.08 19.15 4.63
CA ILE A 265 24.00 18.75 5.54
C ILE A 265 22.65 19.37 5.10
N THR A 266 22.65 20.66 4.75
CA THR A 266 21.45 21.35 4.28
C THR A 266 20.97 20.76 2.94
N HIS A 267 21.90 20.46 2.03
CA HIS A 267 21.61 19.85 0.75
C HIS A 267 21.07 18.41 0.92
N ASN A 268 21.67 17.61 1.76
CA ASN A 268 21.17 16.27 2.11
C ASN A 268 19.74 16.32 2.62
N ALA A 269 19.41 17.24 3.53
CA ALA A 269 18.06 17.41 4.04
C ALA A 269 17.06 17.80 2.90
N TYR A 270 17.50 18.62 1.95
CA TYR A 270 16.71 18.96 0.78
C TYR A 270 16.46 17.72 -0.11
N VAL A 271 17.50 16.97 -0.44
CA VAL A 271 17.39 15.76 -1.28
C VAL A 271 16.51 14.70 -0.61
N ILE A 272 16.69 14.48 0.71
CA ILE A 272 15.83 13.57 1.48
C ILE A 272 14.36 14.01 1.41
N GLY A 273 14.09 15.32 1.48
CA GLY A 273 12.74 15.86 1.32
C GLY A 273 12.15 15.62 -0.06
N LYS A 274 12.95 15.70 -1.11
CA LYS A 274 12.54 15.33 -2.48
C LYS A 274 12.21 13.85 -2.59
N LEU A 275 13.04 12.99 -2.03
CA LEU A 275 12.81 11.54 -1.99
C LEU A 275 11.56 11.19 -1.16
N ASP A 276 11.31 11.89 -0.05
CA ASP A 276 10.09 11.75 0.75
C ASP A 276 8.83 12.15 -0.05
N PHE A 277 8.90 13.24 -0.80
CA PHE A 277 7.82 13.67 -1.67
C PHE A 277 7.53 12.64 -2.78
N ILE A 278 8.57 12.07 -3.41
CA ILE A 278 8.41 10.99 -4.41
C ILE A 278 7.80 9.75 -3.76
N ASN A 279 8.26 9.38 -2.56
CA ASN A 279 7.73 8.26 -1.79
C ASN A 279 6.25 8.46 -1.40
N ALA A 280 5.87 9.69 -1.02
CA ALA A 280 4.49 10.05 -0.71
C ALA A 280 3.58 9.95 -1.94
N LYS A 281 4.04 10.41 -3.12
CA LYS A 281 3.33 10.21 -4.40
C LYS A 281 3.11 8.74 -4.70
N ALA A 282 4.12 7.90 -4.47
CA ALA A 282 4.03 6.46 -4.69
C ALA A 282 3.06 5.76 -3.72
N ARG A 283 3.05 6.16 -2.44
CA ARG A 283 2.09 5.66 -1.43
C ARG A 283 0.65 6.06 -1.78
N LEU A 284 0.44 7.31 -2.16
CA LEU A 284 -0.86 7.78 -2.65
C LEU A 284 -1.30 6.97 -3.88
N GLY A 285 -0.38 6.73 -4.83
CA GLY A 285 -0.64 5.91 -6.01
C GLY A 285 -1.07 4.48 -5.68
N LYS A 286 -0.44 3.87 -4.68
CA LYS A 286 -0.82 2.54 -4.19
C LYS A 286 -2.23 2.55 -3.57
N GLU A 287 -2.55 3.54 -2.75
CA GLU A 287 -3.87 3.66 -2.10
C GLU A 287 -4.99 3.85 -3.13
N LEU A 288 -4.76 4.71 -4.12
CA LEU A 288 -5.72 4.99 -5.18
C LEU A 288 -5.74 3.92 -6.29
N LYS A 289 -4.88 2.90 -6.24
CA LYS A 289 -4.65 1.95 -7.34
C LYS A 289 -4.33 2.70 -8.65
N ALA A 290 -3.51 3.75 -8.55
CA ALA A 290 -3.22 4.70 -9.60
C ALA A 290 -1.96 4.31 -10.38
N VAL A 291 -1.89 4.76 -11.62
CA VAL A 291 -0.74 4.62 -12.53
C VAL A 291 -0.24 5.97 -12.99
N VAL A 292 0.93 6.01 -13.58
CA VAL A 292 1.48 7.20 -14.23
C VAL A 292 0.94 7.24 -15.66
N PRO A 293 0.20 8.30 -16.07
CA PRO A 293 -0.30 8.41 -17.43
C PRO A 293 0.83 8.75 -18.41
N GLU A 294 0.67 8.34 -19.67
CA GLU A 294 1.50 8.79 -20.77
C GLU A 294 1.11 10.20 -21.23
N ILE A 295 2.08 11.02 -21.65
CA ILE A 295 1.79 12.32 -22.26
C ILE A 295 1.45 12.11 -23.73
N SER A 296 0.29 12.59 -24.18
CA SER A 296 -0.13 12.53 -25.57
C SER A 296 0.51 13.65 -26.39
N GLN A 297 1.27 13.29 -27.42
CA GLN A 297 1.86 14.28 -28.35
C GLN A 297 0.81 15.05 -29.16
N ALA A 298 -0.35 14.46 -29.40
CA ALA A 298 -1.47 15.09 -30.09
C ALA A 298 -2.45 15.82 -29.16
N ASN A 299 -2.09 15.97 -27.90
CA ASN A 299 -2.92 16.58 -26.85
C ASN A 299 -4.27 15.89 -26.60
N HIS A 300 -4.35 14.55 -26.86
CA HIS A 300 -5.55 13.76 -26.58
C HIS A 300 -5.58 13.31 -25.11
N VAL A 301 -6.76 13.25 -24.54
CA VAL A 301 -6.99 12.64 -23.23
C VAL A 301 -7.69 11.29 -23.43
N VAL A 302 -7.07 10.22 -23.00
CA VAL A 302 -7.61 8.86 -23.04
C VAL A 302 -7.45 8.25 -21.65
N PHE A 303 -8.46 8.41 -20.81
CA PHE A 303 -8.47 7.83 -19.46
C PHE A 303 -9.31 6.57 -19.46
N LYS A 304 -8.63 5.41 -19.37
CA LYS A 304 -9.28 4.10 -19.31
C LYS A 304 -9.64 3.80 -17.84
N GLN A 305 -10.88 3.42 -17.58
CA GLN A 305 -11.39 3.05 -16.25
C GLN A 305 -11.06 4.09 -15.16
N ALA A 306 -11.26 5.36 -15.50
CA ALA A 306 -10.99 6.49 -14.61
C ALA A 306 -11.92 6.48 -13.39
N ARG A 307 -11.34 6.61 -12.19
CA ARG A 307 -12.07 6.74 -10.94
C ARG A 307 -11.80 8.11 -10.32
N HIS A 308 -12.78 8.62 -9.60
CA HIS A 308 -12.60 9.89 -8.89
C HIS A 308 -11.72 9.68 -7.65
N PRO A 309 -10.56 10.35 -7.53
CA PRO A 309 -9.55 10.06 -6.51
C PRO A 309 -9.99 10.36 -5.06
N LEU A 310 -11.03 11.17 -4.88
CA LEU A 310 -11.57 11.52 -3.56
C LEU A 310 -12.76 10.65 -3.13
N LEU A 311 -13.14 9.67 -3.95
CA LEU A 311 -14.14 8.65 -3.58
C LEU A 311 -13.44 7.39 -3.08
N ASP A 312 -14.17 6.61 -2.29
CA ASP A 312 -13.71 5.29 -1.86
C ASP A 312 -13.38 4.42 -3.08
N PRO A 313 -12.16 3.93 -3.25
CA PRO A 313 -11.75 3.15 -4.43
C PRO A 313 -12.58 1.88 -4.68
N GLU A 314 -13.18 1.31 -3.64
CA GLU A 314 -14.02 0.10 -3.76
C GLU A 314 -15.46 0.43 -4.21
N LYS A 315 -15.90 1.67 -4.03
CA LYS A 315 -17.25 2.14 -4.38
C LYS A 315 -17.27 3.02 -5.63
N ALA A 316 -16.13 3.59 -6.00
CA ALA A 316 -16.01 4.46 -7.16
C ALA A 316 -16.21 3.67 -8.45
N VAL A 317 -17.21 4.04 -9.23
CA VAL A 317 -17.44 3.46 -10.56
C VAL A 317 -16.41 4.00 -11.52
N ALA A 318 -15.77 3.09 -12.24
CA ALA A 318 -14.77 3.41 -13.23
C ALA A 318 -15.43 3.77 -14.58
N ASN A 319 -14.93 4.80 -15.23
CA ASN A 319 -15.44 5.28 -16.51
C ASN A 319 -14.33 5.50 -17.54
N ASP A 320 -14.58 5.20 -18.79
CA ASP A 320 -13.69 5.55 -19.89
C ASP A 320 -14.02 6.96 -20.36
N ILE A 321 -12.99 7.84 -20.38
CA ILE A 321 -13.12 9.23 -20.80
C ILE A 321 -12.13 9.48 -21.94
N VAL A 322 -12.64 9.69 -23.13
CA VAL A 322 -11.83 9.96 -24.33
C VAL A 322 -12.21 11.32 -24.88
N ILE A 323 -11.26 12.21 -25.12
CA ILE A 323 -11.48 13.51 -25.74
C ILE A 323 -10.23 13.95 -26.52
N GLY A 324 -10.44 14.46 -27.72
CA GLY A 324 -9.39 14.99 -28.59
C GLY A 324 -9.06 14.12 -29.80
N GLU A 325 -9.40 12.82 -29.81
CA GLU A 325 -9.16 11.95 -30.96
C GLU A 325 -10.15 12.21 -32.09
N GLU A 326 -11.39 11.78 -31.93
CA GLU A 326 -12.44 11.95 -32.93
C GLU A 326 -13.30 13.20 -32.67
N TYR A 327 -13.36 13.64 -31.44
CA TYR A 327 -14.19 14.78 -30.99
C TYR A 327 -13.47 15.58 -29.91
N GLN A 328 -13.70 16.90 -29.94
CA GLN A 328 -13.15 17.86 -28.96
C GLN A 328 -14.20 18.32 -27.94
N ALA A 329 -15.48 17.98 -28.16
CA ALA A 329 -16.56 18.32 -27.25
C ALA A 329 -17.41 17.11 -26.89
N ILE A 330 -17.69 16.94 -25.59
CA ILE A 330 -18.59 15.93 -25.06
C ILE A 330 -19.75 16.64 -24.38
N VAL A 331 -20.97 16.31 -24.78
CA VAL A 331 -22.21 16.82 -24.16
C VAL A 331 -22.88 15.70 -23.40
N ILE A 332 -22.84 15.78 -22.06
CA ILE A 332 -23.43 14.75 -21.19
C ILE A 332 -24.86 15.14 -20.86
N THR A 333 -25.81 14.27 -21.20
CA THR A 333 -27.23 14.45 -20.94
C THR A 333 -27.76 13.41 -19.94
N GLY A 334 -28.88 13.68 -19.28
CA GLY A 334 -29.49 12.77 -18.30
C GLY A 334 -29.82 13.42 -16.96
N PRO A 335 -30.32 12.67 -15.98
CA PRO A 335 -30.73 13.21 -14.68
C PRO A 335 -29.53 13.66 -13.84
N ASN A 336 -29.75 14.64 -12.94
CA ASN A 336 -28.67 15.18 -12.07
C ASN A 336 -28.10 14.15 -11.11
N THR A 337 -28.93 13.23 -10.63
CA THR A 337 -28.55 12.16 -9.73
C THR A 337 -27.62 11.11 -10.36
N GLY A 338 -27.44 11.12 -11.68
CA GLY A 338 -26.67 10.12 -12.42
C GLY A 338 -25.14 10.22 -12.29
N GLY A 339 -24.60 11.31 -11.70
CA GLY A 339 -23.14 11.47 -11.53
C GLY A 339 -22.46 12.35 -12.58
N LYS A 340 -23.19 13.16 -13.35
CA LYS A 340 -22.67 14.08 -14.39
C LYS A 340 -21.58 15.02 -13.84
N THR A 341 -21.85 15.70 -12.73
CA THR A 341 -20.94 16.63 -12.07
C THR A 341 -19.66 15.92 -11.57
N ILE A 342 -19.79 14.71 -11.05
CA ILE A 342 -18.65 13.91 -10.61
C ILE A 342 -17.76 13.52 -11.80
N THR A 343 -18.34 13.18 -12.95
CA THR A 343 -17.60 12.87 -14.17
C THR A 343 -16.79 14.05 -14.67
N LEU A 344 -17.38 15.26 -14.68
CA LEU A 344 -16.67 16.52 -14.99
C LEU A 344 -15.50 16.75 -14.04
N LYS A 345 -15.75 16.62 -12.72
CA LYS A 345 -14.71 16.79 -11.69
C LYS A 345 -13.62 15.73 -11.84
N THR A 346 -13.99 14.50 -12.22
CA THR A 346 -13.01 13.41 -12.45
C THR A 346 -12.05 13.78 -13.57
N LEU A 347 -12.56 14.15 -14.75
CA LEU A 347 -11.72 14.56 -15.87
C LEU A 347 -10.79 15.71 -15.48
N GLY A 348 -11.34 16.78 -14.89
CA GLY A 348 -10.57 17.97 -14.52
C GLY A 348 -9.52 17.67 -13.45
N LEU A 349 -9.87 16.93 -12.40
CA LEU A 349 -8.98 16.62 -11.30
C LEU A 349 -7.84 15.67 -11.73
N LEU A 350 -8.14 14.63 -12.51
CA LEU A 350 -7.12 13.72 -13.01
C LEU A 350 -6.14 14.45 -13.94
N GLN A 351 -6.65 15.34 -14.78
CA GLN A 351 -5.80 16.17 -15.64
C GLN A 351 -4.86 17.06 -14.82
N LEU A 352 -5.37 17.72 -13.76
CA LEU A 352 -4.55 18.55 -12.87
C LEU A 352 -3.52 17.70 -12.10
N MET A 353 -3.90 16.52 -11.63
CA MET A 353 -3.00 15.59 -10.96
C MET A 353 -1.86 15.16 -11.89
N GLY A 354 -2.16 14.74 -13.11
CA GLY A 354 -1.15 14.36 -14.09
C GLY A 354 -0.19 15.50 -14.42
N GLN A 355 -0.70 16.72 -14.66
CA GLN A 355 0.15 17.91 -14.90
C GLN A 355 0.92 18.38 -13.67
N ALA A 356 0.60 17.90 -12.48
CA ALA A 356 1.38 18.07 -11.26
C ALA A 356 2.38 16.90 -11.01
N GLY A 357 2.51 15.96 -11.94
CA GLY A 357 3.38 14.79 -11.79
C GLY A 357 2.92 13.79 -10.74
N LEU A 358 1.62 13.76 -10.44
CA LEU A 358 1.00 12.79 -9.55
C LEU A 358 0.47 11.58 -10.33
N PRO A 359 0.43 10.39 -9.73
CA PRO A 359 -0.23 9.24 -10.33
C PRO A 359 -1.75 9.44 -10.31
N ILE A 360 -2.44 8.91 -11.30
CA ILE A 360 -3.89 9.05 -11.45
C ILE A 360 -4.59 7.68 -11.43
N PRO A 361 -5.78 7.53 -10.81
CA PRO A 361 -6.51 6.27 -10.74
C PRO A 361 -7.20 5.92 -12.06
N VAL A 362 -6.41 5.43 -12.99
CA VAL A 362 -6.80 4.94 -14.32
C VAL A 362 -6.08 3.61 -14.61
N GLU A 363 -6.46 2.91 -15.68
CA GLU A 363 -5.72 1.75 -16.16
C GLU A 363 -4.46 2.15 -16.95
N GLU A 364 -3.54 1.20 -17.08
CA GLU A 364 -2.32 1.34 -17.90
C GLU A 364 -2.67 1.72 -19.34
N GLU A 365 -1.71 2.32 -20.05
CA GLU A 365 -1.87 2.88 -21.39
C GLU A 365 -2.86 4.08 -21.47
N SER A 366 -3.25 4.66 -20.34
CA SER A 366 -4.01 5.91 -20.33
C SER A 366 -3.11 7.09 -20.70
N LYS A 367 -3.65 8.02 -21.49
CA LYS A 367 -2.92 9.19 -21.98
C LYS A 367 -3.56 10.47 -21.48
N MET A 368 -2.73 11.44 -21.14
CA MET A 368 -3.19 12.79 -20.79
C MET A 368 -2.71 13.81 -21.80
N GLY A 369 -3.51 14.86 -22.02
CA GLY A 369 -3.08 16.05 -22.73
C GLY A 369 -2.30 17.01 -21.83
N ILE A 370 -1.75 18.08 -22.44
CA ILE A 370 -1.17 19.19 -21.68
C ILE A 370 -1.98 20.44 -22.00
N PHE A 371 -2.67 20.97 -20.99
CA PHE A 371 -3.48 22.17 -21.13
C PHE A 371 -2.81 23.36 -20.43
N THR A 372 -2.76 24.48 -21.12
CA THR A 372 -2.25 25.74 -20.55
C THR A 372 -3.18 26.26 -19.47
N GLU A 373 -4.49 26.12 -19.67
CA GLU A 373 -5.53 26.48 -18.72
C GLU A 373 -6.63 25.42 -18.66
N VAL A 374 -7.11 25.15 -17.47
CA VAL A 374 -8.32 24.37 -17.20
C VAL A 374 -9.35 25.34 -16.65
N PHE A 375 -10.49 25.45 -17.29
CA PHE A 375 -11.61 26.27 -16.85
C PHE A 375 -12.72 25.38 -16.33
N ALA A 376 -13.34 25.79 -15.23
CA ALA A 376 -14.47 25.08 -14.66
C ALA A 376 -15.56 26.07 -14.24
N ASP A 377 -16.77 25.81 -14.67
CA ASP A 377 -17.98 26.42 -14.16
C ASP A 377 -18.85 25.31 -13.59
N ILE A 378 -18.53 24.93 -12.33
CA ILE A 378 -19.16 23.86 -11.58
C ILE A 378 -19.54 24.47 -10.23
N GLY A 379 -20.85 24.62 -9.99
CA GLY A 379 -21.37 25.24 -8.77
C GLY A 379 -22.25 24.29 -7.98
N ASP A 380 -22.23 24.38 -6.63
CA ASP A 380 -23.25 23.77 -5.79
C ASP A 380 -24.48 24.68 -5.75
N GLU A 381 -25.60 24.24 -6.35
CA GLU A 381 -26.90 24.94 -6.32
C GLU A 381 -27.54 25.07 -4.92
N GLN A 382 -26.90 24.57 -3.86
CA GLN A 382 -27.52 24.40 -2.53
C GLN A 382 -27.29 25.58 -1.57
N SER A 383 -26.75 26.72 -1.98
CA SER A 383 -26.73 27.89 -1.13
C SER A 383 -28.03 28.69 -1.28
N ILE A 384 -28.90 28.54 -0.29
CA ILE A 384 -30.26 29.11 -0.21
C ILE A 384 -30.32 30.66 -0.38
N GLU A 385 -29.19 31.35 -0.32
CA GLU A 385 -29.11 32.80 -0.34
C GLU A 385 -28.93 33.45 -1.73
N GLN A 386 -28.88 32.66 -2.83
CA GLN A 386 -28.43 33.18 -4.14
C GLN A 386 -29.33 32.90 -5.36
N SER A 387 -30.60 32.60 -5.22
CA SER A 387 -31.48 32.14 -6.32
C SER A 387 -31.77 33.13 -7.47
N LEU A 388 -31.47 34.43 -7.34
CA LEU A 388 -31.52 35.42 -8.43
C LEU A 388 -30.12 35.76 -8.99
N SER A 389 -29.08 35.21 -8.40
CA SER A 389 -27.67 35.50 -8.69
C SER A 389 -27.00 34.34 -9.49
N THR A 390 -27.59 33.11 -9.51
CA THR A 390 -26.96 31.93 -10.10
C THR A 390 -26.72 32.07 -11.60
N PHE A 391 -27.72 32.38 -12.40
CA PHE A 391 -27.56 32.56 -13.85
C PHE A 391 -26.55 33.67 -14.17
N SER A 392 -26.67 34.84 -13.50
CA SER A 392 -25.74 35.95 -13.73
C SER A 392 -24.31 35.63 -13.34
N SER A 393 -24.09 34.87 -12.28
CA SER A 393 -22.75 34.42 -11.86
C SER A 393 -22.13 33.44 -12.84
N HIS A 394 -22.91 32.42 -13.29
CA HIS A 394 -22.49 31.49 -14.33
C HIS A 394 -22.13 32.22 -15.62
N MET A 395 -22.98 33.15 -16.09
CA MET A 395 -22.73 33.90 -17.30
C MET A 395 -21.48 34.80 -17.16
N THR A 396 -21.27 35.42 -16.02
CA THR A 396 -20.06 36.23 -15.79
C THR A 396 -18.80 35.37 -15.86
N ASN A 397 -18.83 34.18 -15.30
CA ASN A 397 -17.72 33.22 -15.38
C ASN A 397 -17.50 32.73 -16.80
N ILE A 398 -18.55 32.31 -17.51
CA ILE A 398 -18.51 31.90 -18.92
C ILE A 398 -17.94 33.03 -19.81
N VAL A 399 -18.37 34.27 -19.64
CA VAL A 399 -17.81 35.43 -20.36
C VAL A 399 -16.31 35.58 -20.10
N SER A 400 -15.88 35.39 -18.85
CA SER A 400 -14.44 35.41 -18.50
C SER A 400 -13.67 34.29 -19.18
N VAL A 401 -14.25 33.04 -19.22
CA VAL A 401 -13.67 31.87 -19.90
C VAL A 401 -13.56 32.16 -21.41
N LEU A 402 -14.65 32.60 -22.05
CA LEU A 402 -14.69 32.86 -23.50
C LEU A 402 -13.66 33.92 -23.95
N LYS A 403 -13.26 34.82 -23.07
CA LYS A 403 -12.21 35.81 -23.37
C LYS A 403 -10.80 35.24 -23.35
N LYS A 404 -10.55 34.17 -22.58
CA LYS A 404 -9.21 33.63 -22.33
C LYS A 404 -8.94 32.31 -23.03
N VAL A 405 -9.99 31.57 -23.35
CA VAL A 405 -9.91 30.20 -23.90
C VAL A 405 -9.26 30.21 -25.29
N ASP A 406 -8.42 29.21 -25.52
CA ASP A 406 -7.73 28.89 -26.76
C ASP A 406 -7.75 27.38 -27.06
N HIS A 407 -7.02 26.94 -28.07
CA HIS A 407 -6.95 25.55 -28.52
C HIS A 407 -6.19 24.60 -27.56
N GLN A 408 -5.52 25.14 -26.54
CA GLN A 408 -4.84 24.39 -25.49
C GLN A 408 -5.57 24.50 -24.14
N SER A 409 -6.85 24.81 -24.18
CA SER A 409 -7.68 24.96 -22.99
C SER A 409 -8.66 23.80 -22.84
N LEU A 410 -8.83 23.31 -21.60
CA LEU A 410 -9.89 22.37 -21.21
C LEU A 410 -10.99 23.13 -20.47
N VAL A 411 -12.23 23.01 -20.94
CA VAL A 411 -13.40 23.71 -20.39
C VAL A 411 -14.42 22.69 -19.86
N LEU A 412 -14.82 22.88 -18.61
CA LEU A 412 -15.77 22.01 -17.92
C LEU A 412 -16.97 22.84 -17.46
N PHE A 413 -18.13 22.60 -18.08
CA PHE A 413 -19.37 23.29 -17.74
C PHE A 413 -20.41 22.33 -17.16
N ASP A 414 -20.87 22.63 -15.96
CA ASP A 414 -21.99 21.93 -15.35
C ASP A 414 -23.31 22.69 -15.57
N GLU A 415 -24.34 22.00 -16.01
CA GLU A 415 -25.67 22.53 -16.28
C GLU A 415 -25.70 23.76 -17.19
N LEU A 416 -24.96 23.68 -18.33
CA LEU A 416 -24.82 24.80 -19.26
C LEU A 416 -26.16 25.33 -19.75
N GLY A 417 -26.40 26.62 -19.53
CA GLY A 417 -27.64 27.30 -19.90
C GLY A 417 -28.75 27.27 -18.86
N ALA A 418 -28.56 26.59 -17.72
CA ALA A 418 -29.57 26.52 -16.66
C ALA A 418 -29.85 27.88 -15.99
N GLY A 419 -31.02 28.03 -15.39
CA GLY A 419 -31.39 29.21 -14.59
C GLY A 419 -32.10 30.35 -15.39
N THR A 420 -32.52 30.09 -16.65
CA THR A 420 -33.31 30.98 -17.47
C THR A 420 -34.46 30.24 -18.19
N ASP A 421 -35.16 30.88 -19.08
CA ASP A 421 -36.13 30.21 -19.95
C ASP A 421 -35.46 29.04 -20.70
N PRO A 422 -36.09 27.85 -20.75
CA PRO A 422 -35.48 26.67 -21.35
C PRO A 422 -35.06 26.86 -22.82
N GLN A 423 -35.86 27.56 -23.64
CA GLN A 423 -35.53 27.78 -25.05
C GLN A 423 -34.38 28.78 -25.24
N GLU A 424 -34.35 29.86 -24.42
CA GLU A 424 -33.25 30.82 -24.41
C GLU A 424 -31.96 30.16 -23.87
N GLY A 425 -32.08 29.33 -22.80
CA GLY A 425 -30.97 28.61 -22.20
C GLY A 425 -30.32 27.64 -23.18
N ALA A 426 -31.13 26.85 -23.88
CA ALA A 426 -30.67 25.90 -24.90
C ALA A 426 -29.96 26.61 -26.08
N ALA A 427 -30.56 27.68 -26.59
CA ALA A 427 -29.98 28.46 -27.70
C ALA A 427 -28.66 29.11 -27.31
N LEU A 428 -28.55 29.64 -26.07
CA LEU A 428 -27.34 30.23 -25.52
C LEU A 428 -26.25 29.18 -25.33
N ALA A 429 -26.61 28.00 -24.80
CA ALA A 429 -25.68 26.90 -24.62
C ALA A 429 -25.07 26.41 -25.95
N ILE A 430 -25.88 26.28 -27.00
CA ILE A 430 -25.42 25.95 -28.35
C ILE A 430 -24.45 27.00 -28.87
N ALA A 431 -24.79 28.28 -28.75
CA ALA A 431 -23.93 29.37 -29.23
C ALA A 431 -22.59 29.46 -28.48
N ILE A 432 -22.58 29.14 -27.16
CA ILE A 432 -21.36 29.06 -26.35
C ILE A 432 -20.50 27.89 -26.82
N LEU A 433 -21.08 26.69 -27.01
CA LEU A 433 -20.34 25.52 -27.51
C LEU A 433 -19.78 25.73 -28.90
N ASP A 434 -20.51 26.35 -29.80
CA ASP A 434 -20.03 26.75 -31.14
C ASP A 434 -18.84 27.73 -31.06
N SER A 435 -18.92 28.71 -30.16
CA SER A 435 -17.82 29.69 -29.94
C SER A 435 -16.55 28.99 -29.40
N LEU A 436 -16.69 28.00 -28.51
CA LEU A 436 -15.57 27.24 -27.99
C LEU A 436 -14.99 26.29 -29.05
N GLY A 437 -15.84 25.62 -29.83
CA GLY A 437 -15.40 24.77 -30.94
C GLY A 437 -14.67 25.57 -32.03
N ALA A 438 -15.12 26.79 -32.35
CA ALA A 438 -14.40 27.69 -33.28
C ALA A 438 -12.99 28.10 -32.80
N LYS A 439 -12.73 28.07 -31.50
CA LYS A 439 -11.42 28.31 -30.89
C LYS A 439 -10.57 27.04 -30.71
N GLY A 440 -11.12 25.88 -31.06
CA GLY A 440 -10.44 24.57 -30.92
C GLY A 440 -10.29 24.08 -29.48
N ALA A 441 -11.08 24.60 -28.54
CA ALA A 441 -11.00 24.23 -27.13
C ALA A 441 -11.59 22.83 -26.90
N TYR A 442 -11.05 22.13 -25.91
CA TYR A 442 -11.58 20.87 -25.42
C TYR A 442 -12.69 21.13 -24.40
N VAL A 443 -13.87 20.55 -24.61
CA VAL A 443 -15.06 20.90 -23.82
C VAL A 443 -15.74 19.63 -23.30
N MET A 444 -16.06 19.59 -22.01
CA MET A 444 -17.04 18.66 -21.48
C MET A 444 -18.13 19.47 -20.76
N ALA A 445 -19.35 19.34 -21.25
CA ALA A 445 -20.49 20.08 -20.72
C ALA A 445 -21.62 19.14 -20.33
N THR A 446 -22.33 19.46 -19.24
CA THR A 446 -23.55 18.75 -18.86
C THR A 446 -24.77 19.63 -19.13
N THR A 447 -25.89 19.03 -19.44
CA THR A 447 -27.13 19.74 -19.70
C THR A 447 -28.36 18.85 -19.53
N HIS A 448 -29.52 19.50 -19.44
CA HIS A 448 -30.83 18.83 -19.44
C HIS A 448 -31.63 19.09 -20.71
N TYR A 449 -31.14 19.97 -21.60
CA TYR A 449 -31.91 20.43 -22.76
C TYR A 449 -31.92 19.40 -23.88
N PRO A 450 -33.10 19.00 -24.39
CA PRO A 450 -33.22 18.05 -25.52
C PRO A 450 -32.50 18.56 -26.79
N GLU A 451 -32.51 19.86 -27.06
CA GLU A 451 -31.88 20.49 -28.21
C GLU A 451 -30.40 20.18 -28.30
N LEU A 452 -29.72 20.08 -27.17
CA LEU A 452 -28.30 19.75 -27.13
C LEU A 452 -28.01 18.29 -27.44
N LYS A 453 -29.01 17.40 -27.33
CA LYS A 453 -28.89 16.01 -27.82
C LYS A 453 -28.78 15.98 -29.33
N VAL A 454 -29.60 16.77 -30.00
CA VAL A 454 -29.56 16.94 -31.46
C VAL A 454 -28.29 17.64 -31.90
N TYR A 455 -27.87 18.66 -31.17
CA TYR A 455 -26.61 19.38 -31.40
C TYR A 455 -25.41 18.44 -31.43
N GLY A 456 -25.25 17.62 -30.41
CA GLY A 456 -24.11 16.67 -30.27
C GLY A 456 -24.13 15.57 -31.37
N TYR A 457 -25.24 15.33 -32.02
CA TYR A 457 -25.34 14.41 -33.15
C TYR A 457 -24.97 15.06 -34.49
N ASN A 458 -25.35 16.32 -34.68
CA ASN A 458 -25.22 17.01 -35.95
C ASN A 458 -23.91 17.81 -36.11
N ARG A 459 -23.17 18.05 -35.04
CA ARG A 459 -21.92 18.84 -35.03
C ARG A 459 -20.70 17.99 -35.15
N ALA A 460 -19.89 18.22 -36.18
CA ALA A 460 -18.57 17.61 -36.33
C ALA A 460 -17.68 17.95 -35.13
N GLY A 461 -16.93 16.99 -34.60
CA GLY A 461 -16.06 17.16 -33.44
C GLY A 461 -16.78 17.25 -32.09
N THR A 462 -18.08 16.97 -32.06
CA THR A 462 -18.90 16.89 -30.84
C THR A 462 -19.55 15.52 -30.73
N ILE A 463 -19.62 14.98 -29.53
CA ILE A 463 -20.27 13.70 -29.26
C ILE A 463 -21.23 13.83 -28.07
N ASN A 464 -22.36 13.14 -28.14
CA ASN A 464 -23.24 12.96 -26.99
C ASN A 464 -22.70 11.91 -26.03
N ALA A 465 -23.00 12.12 -24.77
CA ALA A 465 -22.82 11.10 -23.73
C ALA A 465 -24.00 11.11 -22.75
N SER A 466 -24.16 10.03 -22.01
CA SER A 466 -25.16 9.94 -20.96
C SER A 466 -24.65 9.18 -19.75
N MET A 467 -25.33 9.39 -18.62
CA MET A 467 -25.10 8.55 -17.45
C MET A 467 -26.13 7.41 -17.47
N GLU A 468 -25.63 6.19 -17.35
CA GLU A 468 -26.47 5.00 -17.30
C GLU A 468 -27.36 5.02 -16.06
N PHE A 469 -28.62 4.66 -16.24
CA PHE A 469 -29.61 4.56 -15.18
C PHE A 469 -30.28 3.20 -15.23
N ASP A 470 -30.25 2.47 -14.13
CA ASP A 470 -30.90 1.19 -14.00
C ASP A 470 -32.41 1.40 -13.69
N VAL A 471 -33.24 1.15 -14.68
CA VAL A 471 -34.68 1.28 -14.56
C VAL A 471 -35.27 0.20 -13.65
N ASP A 472 -34.61 -0.95 -13.50
CA ASP A 472 -35.07 -2.04 -12.66
C ASP A 472 -34.86 -1.79 -11.17
N THR A 473 -33.74 -1.21 -10.79
CA THR A 473 -33.45 -0.85 -9.41
C THR A 473 -33.83 0.60 -9.07
N LEU A 474 -34.23 1.41 -10.06
CA LEU A 474 -34.43 2.87 -9.96
C LEU A 474 -33.20 3.60 -9.39
N SER A 475 -32.02 3.13 -9.73
CA SER A 475 -30.77 3.64 -9.20
C SER A 475 -29.80 4.04 -10.31
N PRO A 476 -28.99 5.10 -10.12
CA PRO A 476 -27.92 5.41 -11.05
C PRO A 476 -26.80 4.37 -10.92
N THR A 477 -26.29 3.91 -12.06
CA THR A 477 -25.10 3.03 -12.10
C THR A 477 -23.80 3.82 -12.09
N TYR A 478 -23.86 5.14 -12.29
CA TYR A 478 -22.73 6.06 -12.40
C TYR A 478 -21.79 5.76 -13.57
N ARG A 479 -22.23 4.96 -14.55
CA ARG A 479 -21.46 4.66 -15.77
C ARG A 479 -21.69 5.70 -16.84
N LEU A 480 -20.59 6.19 -17.44
CA LEU A 480 -20.62 7.11 -18.58
C LEU A 480 -20.75 6.32 -19.89
N LEU A 481 -21.75 6.65 -20.67
CA LEU A 481 -22.01 6.07 -21.97
C LEU A 481 -21.70 7.11 -23.06
N ILE A 482 -20.51 7.04 -23.67
CA ILE A 482 -20.14 7.92 -24.78
C ILE A 482 -20.79 7.42 -26.07
N GLY A 483 -21.25 8.36 -26.92
CA GLY A 483 -21.92 8.09 -28.19
C GLY A 483 -23.45 7.90 -28.08
N VAL A 484 -23.98 7.85 -26.86
CA VAL A 484 -25.43 7.65 -26.64
C VAL A 484 -25.99 8.84 -25.85
N PRO A 485 -26.96 9.59 -26.41
CA PRO A 485 -27.64 10.64 -25.67
C PRO A 485 -28.53 10.05 -24.59
N GLY A 486 -28.62 10.69 -23.42
CA GLY A 486 -29.44 10.23 -22.31
C GLY A 486 -30.95 10.37 -22.62
N ARG A 487 -31.71 9.36 -22.27
CA ARG A 487 -33.19 9.46 -22.32
C ARG A 487 -33.73 9.92 -20.96
N SER A 488 -34.95 10.47 -21.01
CA SER A 488 -35.68 10.83 -19.82
C SER A 488 -36.49 9.63 -19.31
N ASN A 489 -36.13 9.11 -18.14
CA ASN A 489 -36.82 7.96 -17.53
C ASN A 489 -37.92 8.40 -16.55
N ALA A 490 -38.42 9.65 -16.69
CA ALA A 490 -39.37 10.22 -15.75
C ALA A 490 -40.70 9.41 -15.69
N PHE A 491 -41.21 8.94 -16.82
CA PHE A 491 -42.43 8.17 -16.87
C PHE A 491 -42.28 6.76 -16.27
N GLU A 492 -41.16 6.07 -16.56
CA GLU A 492 -40.84 4.77 -15.96
C GLU A 492 -40.69 4.87 -14.46
N ILE A 493 -39.95 5.87 -14.00
CA ILE A 493 -39.74 6.15 -12.58
C ILE A 493 -41.05 6.48 -11.89
N SER A 494 -41.87 7.36 -12.48
CA SER A 494 -43.18 7.73 -11.93
C SER A 494 -44.13 6.54 -11.84
N LYS A 495 -44.16 5.68 -12.85
CA LYS A 495 -44.95 4.45 -12.88
C LYS A 495 -44.56 3.50 -11.72
N ARG A 496 -43.27 3.31 -11.51
CA ARG A 496 -42.77 2.44 -10.43
C ARG A 496 -42.97 3.03 -9.03
N LEU A 497 -42.96 4.35 -8.93
CA LEU A 497 -43.28 5.04 -7.66
C LEU A 497 -44.79 5.03 -7.36
N GLY A 498 -45.60 4.49 -8.26
CA GLY A 498 -47.03 4.28 -8.04
C GLY A 498 -47.93 5.38 -8.61
N LEU A 499 -47.42 6.24 -9.52
CA LEU A 499 -48.28 7.18 -10.24
C LEU A 499 -49.22 6.42 -11.16
N ASP A 500 -50.49 6.83 -11.15
CA ASP A 500 -51.55 6.19 -11.95
C ASP A 500 -51.20 6.22 -13.45
N ASN A 501 -51.37 5.08 -14.12
CA ASN A 501 -51.10 4.94 -15.56
C ASN A 501 -51.92 5.92 -16.42
N SER A 502 -53.15 6.30 -15.99
CA SER A 502 -53.95 7.30 -16.70
C SER A 502 -53.29 8.68 -16.75
N ILE A 503 -52.59 9.06 -15.66
CA ILE A 503 -51.83 10.34 -15.60
C ILE A 503 -50.61 10.26 -16.51
N ILE A 504 -49.93 9.12 -16.51
CA ILE A 504 -48.73 8.92 -17.34
C ILE A 504 -49.10 8.95 -18.81
N GLU A 505 -50.20 8.27 -19.21
CA GLU A 505 -50.66 8.28 -20.61
C GLU A 505 -51.13 9.67 -21.05
N ALA A 506 -51.84 10.40 -20.18
CA ALA A 506 -52.19 11.79 -20.46
C ALA A 506 -50.95 12.68 -20.64
N ALA A 507 -49.91 12.49 -19.82
CA ALA A 507 -48.65 13.23 -19.94
C ALA A 507 -47.91 12.88 -21.25
N LYS A 508 -47.90 11.63 -21.65
CA LYS A 508 -47.30 11.21 -22.95
C LYS A 508 -48.03 11.83 -24.14
N GLN A 509 -49.36 11.97 -24.07
CA GLN A 509 -50.14 12.61 -25.14
C GLN A 509 -49.91 14.11 -25.31
N ILE A 510 -49.39 14.77 -24.30
CA ILE A 510 -49.01 16.20 -24.34
C ILE A 510 -47.63 16.39 -24.96
N MET A 511 -46.77 15.34 -24.98
CA MET A 511 -45.46 15.41 -25.64
C MET A 511 -45.56 15.46 -27.15
N ASP A 512 -44.72 16.28 -27.80
CA ASP A 512 -44.61 16.36 -29.23
C ASP A 512 -44.11 15.06 -29.87
N GLY A 513 -44.60 14.64 -31.03
CA GLY A 513 -44.26 13.39 -31.71
C GLY A 513 -42.80 13.23 -32.04
N GLU A 514 -42.11 14.32 -32.41
CA GLU A 514 -40.66 14.31 -32.67
C GLU A 514 -39.81 13.92 -31.44
N SER A 515 -40.26 14.28 -30.24
CA SER A 515 -39.60 13.90 -28.99
C SER A 515 -39.81 12.42 -28.63
N GLN A 516 -40.92 11.79 -29.07
CA GLN A 516 -41.18 10.36 -28.88
C GLN A 516 -40.30 9.52 -29.81
N ASP A 517 -40.26 9.86 -31.13
CA ASP A 517 -39.42 9.14 -32.09
C ASP A 517 -37.94 9.19 -31.73
N LEU A 518 -37.45 10.33 -31.22
CA LEU A 518 -36.06 10.48 -30.73
C LEU A 518 -35.79 9.58 -29.51
N ASN A 519 -36.71 9.47 -28.56
CA ASN A 519 -36.57 8.63 -27.39
C ASN A 519 -36.55 7.13 -27.73
N GLU A 520 -37.39 6.67 -28.69
CA GLU A 520 -37.41 5.29 -29.19
C GLU A 520 -36.08 4.93 -29.89
N MET A 521 -35.56 5.84 -30.72
CA MET A 521 -34.25 5.67 -31.38
C MET A 521 -33.11 5.59 -30.38
N ILE A 522 -33.12 6.40 -29.34
CA ILE A 522 -32.15 6.36 -28.27
C ILE A 522 -32.21 5.01 -27.53
N GLU A 523 -33.39 4.50 -27.25
CA GLU A 523 -33.61 3.19 -26.61
C GLU A 523 -33.01 2.04 -27.43
N ASP A 524 -33.20 2.01 -28.71
CA ASP A 524 -32.61 1.01 -29.61
C ASP A 524 -31.08 1.09 -29.63
N LEU A 525 -30.51 2.30 -29.67
CA LEU A 525 -29.07 2.53 -29.59
C LEU A 525 -28.49 2.07 -28.26
N GLU A 526 -29.13 2.37 -27.10
CA GLU A 526 -28.72 1.91 -25.79
C GLU A 526 -28.71 0.37 -25.70
N ASN A 527 -29.73 -0.29 -26.21
CA ASN A 527 -29.87 -1.74 -26.22
C ASN A 527 -28.77 -2.40 -27.06
N ARG A 528 -28.53 -1.89 -28.28
CA ARG A 528 -27.47 -2.39 -29.17
C ARG A 528 -26.09 -2.22 -28.56
N ARG A 529 -25.83 -1.07 -27.92
CA ARG A 529 -24.58 -0.83 -27.24
C ARG A 529 -24.39 -1.78 -26.06
N LYS A 530 -25.44 -1.99 -25.24
CA LYS A 530 -25.38 -2.91 -24.09
C LYS A 530 -25.05 -4.34 -24.52
N MET A 531 -25.61 -4.79 -25.65
CA MET A 531 -25.27 -6.08 -26.26
C MET A 531 -23.78 -6.12 -26.70
N ALA A 532 -23.34 -5.10 -27.43
CA ALA A 532 -21.94 -5.02 -27.88
C ALA A 532 -20.93 -4.94 -26.71
N GLU A 533 -21.29 -4.23 -25.65
CA GLU A 533 -20.45 -4.15 -24.46
C GLU A 533 -20.36 -5.48 -23.69
N THR A 534 -21.47 -6.22 -23.59
CA THR A 534 -21.46 -7.56 -23.00
C THR A 534 -20.55 -8.49 -23.78
N GLU A 535 -20.66 -8.49 -25.10
CA GLU A 535 -19.79 -9.29 -25.99
C GLU A 535 -18.31 -8.87 -25.86
N TYR A 536 -18.05 -7.56 -25.73
CA TYR A 536 -16.67 -7.05 -25.53
C TYR A 536 -16.08 -7.50 -24.19
N LEU A 537 -16.85 -7.42 -23.09
CA LEU A 537 -16.39 -7.85 -21.76
C LEU A 537 -16.13 -9.37 -21.74
N GLU A 538 -16.98 -10.17 -22.37
CA GLU A 538 -16.74 -11.60 -22.52
C GLU A 538 -15.46 -11.89 -23.34
N ALA A 539 -15.28 -11.20 -24.45
CA ALA A 539 -14.07 -11.33 -25.26
C ALA A 539 -12.81 -10.92 -24.49
N ARG A 540 -12.86 -9.83 -23.73
CA ARG A 540 -11.75 -9.38 -22.88
C ARG A 540 -11.42 -10.40 -21.79
N HIS A 541 -12.43 -10.97 -21.14
CA HIS A 541 -12.22 -12.03 -20.15
C HIS A 541 -11.48 -13.23 -20.75
N TYR A 542 -11.85 -13.66 -21.96
CA TYR A 542 -11.14 -14.76 -22.65
C TYR A 542 -9.70 -14.40 -23.02
N VAL A 543 -9.44 -13.15 -23.37
CA VAL A 543 -8.06 -12.67 -23.65
C VAL A 543 -7.22 -12.69 -22.39
N ASP A 544 -7.73 -12.20 -21.27
CA ASP A 544 -7.02 -12.17 -19.98
C ASP A 544 -6.76 -13.59 -19.45
N GLU A 545 -7.74 -14.49 -19.56
CA GLU A 545 -7.58 -15.91 -19.21
C GLU A 545 -6.53 -16.61 -20.10
N SER A 546 -6.55 -16.32 -21.41
CA SER A 546 -5.54 -16.84 -22.34
C SER A 546 -4.14 -16.33 -22.04
N ALA A 547 -4.00 -15.06 -21.68
CA ALA A 547 -2.72 -14.45 -21.30
C ALA A 547 -2.16 -15.06 -20.00
N ALA A 548 -3.01 -15.28 -18.99
CA ALA A 548 -2.65 -15.94 -17.75
C ALA A 548 -2.18 -17.38 -18.01
N LEU A 549 -2.94 -18.14 -18.78
CA LEU A 549 -2.60 -19.52 -19.14
C LEU A 549 -1.27 -19.60 -19.93
N HIS A 550 -1.04 -18.65 -20.82
CA HIS A 550 0.21 -18.57 -21.59
C HIS A 550 1.42 -18.28 -20.69
N LYS A 551 1.24 -17.46 -19.68
CA LYS A 551 2.26 -17.19 -18.66
C LYS A 551 2.58 -18.43 -17.82
N GLU A 552 1.56 -19.12 -17.31
CA GLU A 552 1.74 -20.37 -16.56
C GLU A 552 2.44 -21.46 -17.40
N LEU A 553 2.05 -21.58 -18.67
CA LEU A 553 2.69 -22.52 -19.58
C LEU A 553 4.17 -22.21 -19.79
N LYS A 554 4.52 -20.92 -19.94
CA LYS A 554 5.91 -20.48 -20.10
C LYS A 554 6.74 -20.78 -18.84
N GLU A 555 6.21 -20.53 -17.65
CA GLU A 555 6.86 -20.85 -16.38
C GLU A 555 7.04 -22.36 -16.21
N ALA A 556 6.02 -23.16 -16.51
CA ALA A 556 6.09 -24.62 -16.48
C ALA A 556 7.13 -25.18 -17.46
N TYR A 557 7.25 -24.60 -18.65
CA TYR A 557 8.28 -24.93 -19.63
C TYR A 557 9.69 -24.64 -19.12
N GLN A 558 9.91 -23.50 -18.48
CA GLN A 558 11.22 -23.16 -17.90
C GLN A 558 11.64 -24.17 -16.82
N VAL A 559 10.74 -24.45 -15.89
CA VAL A 559 10.99 -25.43 -14.82
C VAL A 559 11.30 -26.83 -15.41
N PHE A 560 10.54 -27.25 -16.42
CA PHE A 560 10.76 -28.53 -17.08
C PHE A 560 12.14 -28.60 -17.76
N PHE A 561 12.58 -27.54 -18.43
CA PHE A 561 13.91 -27.49 -19.06
C PHE A 561 15.04 -27.52 -18.02
N GLU A 562 14.90 -26.81 -16.91
CA GLU A 562 15.89 -26.82 -15.82
C GLU A 562 16.00 -28.18 -15.15
N GLU A 563 14.88 -28.83 -14.87
CA GLU A 563 14.88 -30.19 -14.31
C GLU A 563 15.48 -31.20 -15.27
N ARG A 564 15.13 -31.12 -16.55
CA ARG A 564 15.70 -31.99 -17.59
C ARG A 564 17.21 -31.84 -17.69
N GLU A 565 17.74 -30.61 -17.64
CA GLU A 565 19.17 -30.33 -17.72
C GLU A 565 19.90 -30.89 -16.48
N LYS A 566 19.34 -30.73 -15.29
CA LYS A 566 19.86 -31.30 -14.03
C LYS A 566 19.92 -32.84 -14.07
N GLU A 567 18.88 -33.47 -14.58
CA GLU A 567 18.84 -34.94 -14.70
C GLU A 567 19.83 -35.45 -15.77
N LEU A 568 20.00 -34.75 -16.88
CA LEU A 568 21.01 -35.05 -17.87
C LEU A 568 22.44 -34.91 -17.32
N GLN A 569 22.72 -33.88 -16.52
CA GLN A 569 24.01 -33.70 -15.85
C GLN A 569 24.28 -34.79 -14.81
N LYS A 570 23.28 -35.22 -14.03
CA LYS A 570 23.40 -36.33 -13.10
C LYS A 570 23.72 -37.65 -13.86
N ALA A 571 22.96 -37.92 -14.92
CA ALA A 571 23.17 -39.13 -15.71
C ALA A 571 24.57 -39.14 -16.39
N ARG A 572 25.08 -38.01 -16.84
CA ARG A 572 26.47 -37.89 -17.37
C ARG A 572 27.52 -38.11 -16.28
N LYS A 573 27.29 -37.57 -15.05
CA LYS A 573 28.22 -37.82 -13.92
C LYS A 573 28.25 -39.28 -13.52
N GLU A 574 27.11 -39.96 -13.46
CA GLU A 574 27.02 -41.38 -13.15
C GLU A 574 27.67 -42.25 -14.26
N ALA A 575 27.42 -41.91 -15.53
CA ALA A 575 28.06 -42.61 -16.64
C ALA A 575 29.59 -42.45 -16.60
N ASN A 576 30.11 -41.26 -16.37
CA ASN A 576 31.54 -41.02 -16.24
C ASN A 576 32.16 -41.75 -15.05
N LYS A 577 31.43 -41.87 -13.93
CA LYS A 577 31.89 -42.63 -12.78
C LYS A 577 31.98 -44.14 -13.08
N ILE A 578 31.00 -44.69 -13.78
CA ILE A 578 31.01 -46.10 -14.21
C ILE A 578 32.15 -46.33 -15.21
N ILE A 579 32.40 -45.42 -16.12
CA ILE A 579 33.52 -45.53 -17.07
C ILE A 579 34.87 -45.48 -16.34
N ALA A 580 35.06 -44.57 -15.39
CA ALA A 580 36.29 -44.47 -14.60
C ALA A 580 36.53 -45.70 -13.76
N GLU A 581 35.51 -46.25 -13.12
CA GLU A 581 35.60 -47.55 -12.36
C GLU A 581 35.94 -48.70 -13.30
N ALA A 582 35.39 -48.73 -14.52
CA ALA A 582 35.71 -49.73 -15.53
C ALA A 582 37.16 -49.60 -16.06
N GLU A 583 37.67 -48.38 -16.27
CA GLU A 583 39.06 -48.15 -16.68
C GLU A 583 40.04 -48.59 -15.56
N GLU A 584 39.78 -48.23 -14.31
CA GLU A 584 40.61 -48.63 -13.15
C GLU A 584 40.68 -50.16 -13.01
N ASN A 585 39.52 -50.82 -13.14
CA ASN A 585 39.44 -52.30 -13.08
C ASN A 585 40.20 -52.93 -14.27
N ALA A 586 40.07 -52.39 -15.48
CA ALA A 586 40.80 -52.81 -16.65
C ALA A 586 42.33 -52.65 -16.53
N GLU A 587 42.80 -51.50 -15.96
CA GLU A 587 44.21 -51.29 -15.66
C GLU A 587 44.76 -52.28 -14.65
N THR A 588 43.96 -52.56 -13.58
CA THR A 588 44.33 -53.55 -12.58
C THR A 588 44.49 -54.93 -13.20
N ILE A 589 43.51 -55.37 -14.02
CA ILE A 589 43.58 -56.68 -14.71
C ILE A 589 44.79 -56.73 -15.67
N ILE A 590 45.05 -55.66 -16.42
CA ILE A 590 46.19 -55.55 -17.34
C ILE A 590 47.51 -55.62 -16.53
N SER A 591 47.60 -54.95 -15.38
CA SER A 591 48.75 -55.01 -14.50
C SER A 591 49.01 -56.40 -13.99
N ASP A 592 47.95 -57.14 -13.57
CA ASP A 592 48.03 -58.51 -13.08
C ASP A 592 48.46 -59.49 -14.19
N ILE A 593 47.93 -59.31 -15.41
CA ILE A 593 48.38 -60.09 -16.58
C ILE A 593 49.84 -59.82 -16.89
N ARG A 594 50.32 -58.52 -16.82
CA ARG A 594 51.74 -58.17 -17.02
C ARG A 594 52.62 -58.76 -15.95
N LYS A 595 52.22 -58.78 -14.68
CA LYS A 595 52.93 -59.44 -13.60
C LYS A 595 53.03 -60.93 -13.83
N MET A 596 51.92 -61.61 -14.23
CA MET A 596 51.92 -63.02 -14.61
C MET A 596 52.81 -63.34 -15.78
N GLN A 597 52.93 -62.45 -16.77
CA GLN A 597 53.87 -62.61 -17.89
C GLN A 597 55.33 -62.39 -17.49
N LEU A 598 55.65 -61.50 -16.56
CA LEU A 598 56.99 -61.26 -16.04
C LEU A 598 57.42 -62.38 -15.08
N GLU A 599 56.53 -63.04 -14.33
CA GLU A 599 56.84 -64.18 -13.49
C GLU A 599 56.98 -65.49 -14.26
N SER A 600 56.45 -65.54 -15.50
CA SER A 600 56.60 -66.74 -16.42
C SER A 600 57.87 -66.74 -17.31
N GLY A 601 58.78 -65.81 -17.07
CA GLY A 601 60.10 -65.78 -17.77
C GLY A 601 61.07 -66.88 -17.33
N GLN A 602 61.10 -67.94 -17.99
CA GLN A 602 61.86 -69.23 -17.96
C GLN A 602 61.06 -70.39 -17.29
N GLN A 603 60.55 -71.23 -18.17
CA GLN A 603 59.97 -72.53 -17.86
C GLN A 603 58.78 -72.66 -16.94
N GLY A 604 57.62 -72.36 -17.49
CA GLY A 604 56.32 -72.70 -16.81
C GLY A 604 55.20 -71.88 -17.46
N GLY A 605 54.41 -72.55 -18.30
CA GLY A 605 53.19 -71.96 -18.84
C GLY A 605 52.27 -71.42 -17.78
N VAL A 606 51.74 -70.29 -17.99
CA VAL A 606 50.68 -69.69 -17.15
C VAL A 606 49.62 -70.74 -16.84
N LYS A 607 49.41 -71.08 -15.57
CA LYS A 607 48.45 -72.11 -15.24
C LYS A 607 47.07 -71.72 -15.69
N GLU A 608 46.43 -72.65 -16.44
CA GLU A 608 45.14 -72.43 -17.08
C GLU A 608 44.04 -71.82 -16.13
N HIS A 609 44.12 -72.14 -14.83
CA HIS A 609 43.23 -71.60 -13.84
C HIS A 609 43.45 -70.06 -13.57
N GLN A 610 44.65 -69.52 -13.73
CA GLN A 610 44.93 -68.07 -13.55
C GLN A 610 44.42 -67.24 -14.75
N LEU A 611 44.41 -67.82 -15.94
CA LEU A 611 43.76 -67.22 -17.10
C LEU A 611 42.26 -67.31 -17.03
N ILE A 612 41.70 -68.35 -16.45
CA ILE A 612 40.27 -68.52 -16.20
C ILE A 612 39.80 -67.52 -15.15
N ASP A 613 40.58 -67.30 -14.08
CA ASP A 613 40.25 -66.32 -13.07
C ASP A 613 40.27 -64.89 -13.60
N ALA A 614 41.25 -64.52 -14.40
CA ALA A 614 41.31 -63.21 -15.08
C ALA A 614 40.18 -63.06 -16.12
N LYS A 615 39.79 -64.10 -16.82
CA LYS A 615 38.66 -64.10 -17.75
C LYS A 615 37.34 -64.02 -17.01
N THR A 616 37.22 -64.63 -15.82
CA THR A 616 36.06 -64.56 -14.97
C THR A 616 35.92 -63.14 -14.34
N GLN A 617 37.03 -62.53 -13.94
CA GLN A 617 37.04 -61.12 -13.48
C GLN A 617 36.62 -60.14 -14.61
N LEU A 618 37.13 -60.34 -15.84
CA LEU A 618 36.70 -59.54 -17.01
C LEU A 618 35.23 -59.78 -17.37
N SER A 619 34.70 -61.02 -17.22
CA SER A 619 33.30 -61.31 -17.48
C SER A 619 32.34 -60.77 -16.40
N GLN A 620 32.84 -60.61 -15.17
CA GLN A 620 32.07 -59.97 -14.10
C GLN A 620 31.93 -58.45 -14.28
N LEU A 621 32.76 -57.83 -15.10
CA LEU A 621 32.62 -56.43 -15.52
C LEU A 621 31.52 -56.22 -16.59
N HIS A 622 31.02 -57.29 -17.21
CA HIS A 622 29.83 -57.24 -18.03
C HIS A 622 28.61 -57.11 -17.13
N HIS A 623 28.27 -55.87 -16.77
CA HIS A 623 26.93 -55.61 -16.24
C HIS A 623 25.91 -55.91 -17.33
N GLU A 624 25.02 -56.88 -17.04
CA GLU A 624 23.87 -57.21 -17.88
C GLU A 624 23.18 -55.88 -18.33
N GLU A 625 23.02 -55.69 -19.62
CA GLU A 625 22.11 -54.71 -20.21
C GLU A 625 20.73 -54.93 -19.55
N THR A 626 20.45 -54.15 -18.54
CA THR A 626 19.09 -54.09 -18.03
C THR A 626 18.24 -53.51 -19.12
N LYS A 627 17.52 -54.38 -19.82
CA LYS A 627 16.60 -54.03 -20.91
C LYS A 627 15.74 -52.85 -20.45
N LEU A 628 15.71 -51.79 -21.21
CA LEU A 628 14.86 -50.59 -21.11
C LEU A 628 13.37 -50.87 -20.82
N ALA A 629 12.96 -52.15 -20.90
CA ALA A 629 11.60 -52.62 -20.59
C ALA A 629 11.19 -52.53 -19.10
N LYS A 630 12.11 -52.24 -18.16
CA LYS A 630 11.80 -52.12 -16.73
C LYS A 630 11.74 -50.69 -16.17
N ASN A 631 11.84 -49.65 -17.03
CA ASN A 631 11.71 -48.27 -16.58
C ASN A 631 10.25 -47.99 -16.21
N LYS A 632 9.99 -47.79 -14.93
CA LYS A 632 8.65 -47.48 -14.39
C LYS A 632 7.99 -46.26 -15.02
N VAL A 633 8.79 -45.31 -15.55
CA VAL A 633 8.29 -44.08 -16.19
C VAL A 633 7.73 -44.40 -17.59
N LEU A 634 8.40 -45.28 -18.36
CA LEU A 634 7.92 -45.71 -19.68
C LEU A 634 6.70 -46.65 -19.57
N LYS A 635 6.58 -47.39 -18.46
CA LYS A 635 5.39 -48.21 -18.21
C LYS A 635 4.16 -47.39 -17.85
N LYS A 636 4.34 -46.29 -17.12
CA LYS A 636 3.27 -45.32 -16.82
C LYS A 636 2.80 -44.51 -18.05
N ALA A 637 3.68 -44.23 -18.98
CA ALA A 637 3.34 -43.53 -20.24
C ALA A 637 2.63 -44.47 -21.25
N LYS A 638 2.77 -45.78 -21.16
CA LYS A 638 2.07 -46.75 -22.00
C LYS A 638 0.77 -47.30 -21.42
N GLU A 639 0.45 -47.03 -20.14
CA GLU A 639 -0.89 -47.26 -19.59
C GLU A 639 -1.76 -46.06 -19.96
N GLN A 640 -2.08 -45.89 -21.26
CA GLN A 640 -3.21 -45.06 -21.66
C GLN A 640 -4.44 -45.55 -20.89
N LYS A 641 -4.95 -44.70 -20.00
CA LYS A 641 -6.21 -44.94 -19.30
C LYS A 641 -7.28 -45.23 -20.37
N LYS A 642 -7.79 -46.48 -20.39
CA LYS A 642 -8.98 -46.80 -21.20
C LYS A 642 -10.09 -45.86 -20.72
N LEU A 643 -10.64 -45.08 -21.68
CA LEU A 643 -11.76 -44.20 -21.46
C LEU A 643 -12.96 -45.02 -20.93
N LYS A 644 -13.69 -44.44 -19.97
CA LYS A 644 -14.89 -44.99 -19.36
C LYS A 644 -16.06 -44.04 -19.48
N ALA A 645 -17.27 -44.55 -19.54
CA ALA A 645 -18.45 -43.73 -19.40
C ALA A 645 -18.42 -42.96 -18.08
N GLY A 646 -18.62 -41.60 -18.16
CA GLY A 646 -18.47 -40.69 -17.04
C GLY A 646 -17.15 -39.91 -17.01
N ASP A 647 -16.15 -40.26 -17.83
CA ASP A 647 -14.90 -39.51 -17.90
C ASP A 647 -15.13 -38.19 -18.67
N GLU A 648 -14.44 -37.14 -18.23
CA GLU A 648 -14.42 -35.84 -18.92
C GLU A 648 -13.32 -35.83 -19.97
N VAL A 649 -13.68 -35.34 -21.16
CA VAL A 649 -12.78 -35.22 -22.31
C VAL A 649 -12.92 -33.84 -22.96
N ILE A 650 -11.83 -33.36 -23.58
CA ILE A 650 -11.89 -32.23 -24.47
C ILE A 650 -12.00 -32.77 -25.90
N VAL A 651 -13.05 -32.36 -26.60
CA VAL A 651 -13.21 -32.70 -28.02
C VAL A 651 -12.38 -31.71 -28.83
N ASN A 652 -11.30 -32.20 -29.45
CA ASN A 652 -10.29 -31.36 -30.11
C ASN A 652 -10.85 -30.54 -31.26
N THR A 653 -11.81 -31.11 -32.02
CA THR A 653 -12.46 -30.42 -33.14
C THR A 653 -13.26 -29.19 -32.74
N TYR A 654 -13.78 -29.16 -31.52
CA TYR A 654 -14.61 -28.05 -31.03
C TYR A 654 -13.97 -27.27 -29.86
N GLY A 655 -12.84 -27.76 -29.31
CA GLY A 655 -12.17 -27.17 -28.13
C GLY A 655 -13.01 -27.15 -26.85
N GLN A 656 -14.12 -27.90 -26.81
CA GLN A 656 -15.07 -27.89 -25.68
C GLN A 656 -14.94 -29.15 -24.82
N ARG A 657 -15.16 -28.98 -23.53
CA ARG A 657 -15.27 -30.08 -22.60
C ARG A 657 -16.59 -30.81 -22.75
N GLY A 658 -16.52 -32.14 -22.82
CA GLY A 658 -17.67 -33.02 -22.81
C GLY A 658 -17.51 -34.18 -21.87
N THR A 659 -18.63 -34.80 -21.52
CA THR A 659 -18.66 -36.00 -20.67
C THR A 659 -18.98 -37.22 -21.53
N LEU A 660 -18.21 -38.30 -21.41
CA LEU A 660 -18.44 -39.55 -22.13
C LEU A 660 -19.71 -40.25 -21.59
N LEU A 661 -20.70 -40.45 -22.44
CA LEU A 661 -21.97 -41.09 -22.05
C LEU A 661 -21.97 -42.60 -22.32
N LYS A 662 -21.59 -43.01 -23.50
CA LYS A 662 -21.65 -44.37 -23.94
C LYS A 662 -20.66 -44.71 -25.04
N ASP A 663 -19.99 -45.86 -24.97
CA ASP A 663 -19.21 -46.43 -26.05
C ASP A 663 -20.14 -47.04 -27.13
N ASN A 664 -20.03 -46.49 -28.33
CA ASN A 664 -20.81 -46.98 -29.50
C ASN A 664 -20.08 -48.08 -30.31
N GLY A 665 -18.88 -48.49 -29.84
CA GLY A 665 -18.04 -49.45 -30.58
C GLY A 665 -17.28 -48.80 -31.75
N LYS A 666 -16.29 -49.53 -32.25
CA LYS A 666 -15.40 -49.09 -33.36
C LYS A 666 -14.63 -47.77 -33.09
N GLY A 667 -14.29 -47.47 -31.81
CA GLY A 667 -13.57 -46.28 -31.44
C GLY A 667 -14.37 -44.99 -31.45
N GLN A 668 -15.69 -45.07 -31.40
CA GLN A 668 -16.59 -43.91 -31.30
C GLN A 668 -17.33 -43.87 -29.97
N TRP A 669 -17.27 -42.69 -29.32
CA TRP A 669 -17.96 -42.41 -28.06
C TRP A 669 -19.09 -41.40 -28.27
N GLN A 670 -20.19 -41.61 -27.59
CA GLN A 670 -21.22 -40.57 -27.48
C GLN A 670 -20.79 -39.61 -26.35
N VAL A 671 -20.55 -38.35 -26.70
CA VAL A 671 -20.09 -37.28 -25.83
C VAL A 671 -21.17 -36.24 -25.63
N GLN A 672 -21.40 -35.82 -24.43
CA GLN A 672 -22.29 -34.71 -24.10
C GLN A 672 -21.48 -33.41 -24.01
N LEU A 673 -21.72 -32.48 -24.93
CA LEU A 673 -21.15 -31.11 -24.95
C LEU A 673 -22.26 -30.13 -24.58
N GLY A 674 -22.31 -29.71 -23.32
CA GLY A 674 -23.43 -28.89 -22.82
C GLY A 674 -24.79 -29.59 -22.98
N ILE A 675 -25.69 -29.05 -23.77
CA ILE A 675 -27.02 -29.63 -24.05
C ILE A 675 -27.05 -30.57 -25.27
N LEU A 676 -25.96 -30.63 -26.04
CA LEU A 676 -25.87 -31.43 -27.26
C LEU A 676 -25.19 -32.78 -26.99
N LYS A 677 -25.72 -33.85 -27.62
CA LYS A 677 -25.13 -35.19 -27.62
C LYS A 677 -24.64 -35.52 -29.01
N MET A 678 -23.36 -35.83 -29.17
CA MET A 678 -22.79 -36.16 -30.46
C MET A 678 -21.82 -37.34 -30.38
N ASN A 679 -21.60 -38.01 -31.49
CA ASN A 679 -20.63 -39.09 -31.56
C ASN A 679 -19.30 -38.53 -32.03
N VAL A 680 -18.25 -38.81 -31.25
CA VAL A 680 -16.90 -38.31 -31.46
C VAL A 680 -15.93 -39.48 -31.49
N SER A 681 -14.95 -39.45 -32.40
CA SER A 681 -13.91 -40.45 -32.48
C SER A 681 -12.95 -40.37 -31.31
N GLU A 682 -12.45 -41.50 -30.80
CA GLU A 682 -11.46 -41.57 -29.71
C GLU A 682 -10.15 -40.81 -30.03
N GLU A 683 -9.82 -40.69 -31.33
CA GLU A 683 -8.66 -39.93 -31.82
C GLU A 683 -8.85 -38.40 -31.67
N ASP A 684 -10.08 -37.93 -31.67
CA ASP A 684 -10.45 -36.52 -31.57
C ASP A 684 -10.72 -36.06 -30.12
N MET A 685 -10.41 -36.90 -29.14
CA MET A 685 -10.66 -36.62 -27.73
C MET A 685 -9.40 -36.70 -26.91
N THR A 686 -9.19 -35.72 -26.05
CA THR A 686 -8.12 -35.71 -25.03
C THR A 686 -8.72 -35.90 -23.65
N PRO A 687 -8.35 -36.99 -22.90
CA PRO A 687 -8.89 -37.19 -21.57
C PRO A 687 -8.40 -36.12 -20.61
N VAL A 688 -9.34 -35.48 -19.91
CA VAL A 688 -9.05 -34.53 -18.83
C VAL A 688 -8.97 -35.31 -17.54
N ALA A 689 -7.87 -35.12 -16.78
CA ALA A 689 -7.79 -35.74 -15.47
C ALA A 689 -8.95 -35.23 -14.60
N PRO A 690 -9.70 -36.13 -13.92
CA PRO A 690 -10.79 -35.69 -13.06
C PRO A 690 -10.19 -34.76 -12.01
N GLN A 691 -10.62 -33.49 -11.99
CA GLN A 691 -10.41 -32.67 -10.82
C GLN A 691 -11.10 -33.41 -9.67
N LYS A 692 -10.29 -34.00 -8.78
CA LYS A 692 -10.80 -34.33 -7.45
C LYS A 692 -11.33 -33.01 -6.92
N GLU A 693 -12.64 -32.97 -6.69
CA GLU A 693 -13.21 -31.93 -5.85
C GLU A 693 -12.32 -31.85 -4.62
N ALA A 694 -11.44 -30.88 -4.63
CA ALA A 694 -10.71 -30.52 -3.45
C ALA A 694 -11.78 -29.99 -2.51
N LYS A 695 -12.13 -30.76 -1.49
CA LYS A 695 -12.72 -30.20 -0.28
C LYS A 695 -11.91 -28.94 -0.02
N PRO A 696 -12.54 -27.77 0.19
CA PRO A 696 -11.81 -26.54 0.36
C PRO A 696 -10.83 -26.72 1.52
N ARG A 697 -9.57 -26.94 1.19
CA ARG A 697 -8.49 -26.72 2.12
C ARG A 697 -8.48 -25.22 2.30
N VAL A 698 -8.92 -24.78 3.45
CA VAL A 698 -8.68 -23.43 3.94
C VAL A 698 -7.16 -23.27 3.92
N THR A 699 -6.65 -22.65 2.86
CA THR A 699 -5.29 -22.14 2.81
C THR A 699 -5.31 -20.95 3.73
N THR A 700 -4.83 -21.12 4.94
CA THR A 700 -4.43 -20.01 5.79
C THR A 700 -3.35 -19.24 5.04
N VAL A 701 -3.76 -18.17 4.39
CA VAL A 701 -2.86 -17.11 3.98
C VAL A 701 -2.34 -16.50 5.28
N ARG A 702 -1.12 -16.84 5.64
CA ARG A 702 -0.37 -16.08 6.64
C ARG A 702 -0.10 -14.71 6.02
N SER A 703 -1.00 -13.76 6.25
CA SER A 703 -0.66 -12.35 6.17
C SER A 703 0.33 -12.07 7.29
N ALA A 704 1.54 -11.72 6.91
CA ALA A 704 2.57 -11.24 7.82
C ALA A 704 2.23 -9.80 8.23
N GLU A 705 1.23 -9.65 9.07
CA GLU A 705 1.07 -8.52 9.98
C GLU A 705 0.79 -9.13 11.33
N SER A 706 1.86 -9.31 12.10
CA SER A 706 1.78 -9.63 13.51
C SER A 706 1.31 -8.37 14.26
N SER A 707 0.02 -8.10 14.22
CA SER A 707 -0.62 -7.42 15.33
C SER A 707 -0.47 -8.37 16.52
N HIS A 708 0.30 -8.00 17.52
CA HIS A 708 0.40 -8.72 18.78
C HIS A 708 -0.98 -8.72 19.43
N VAL A 709 -1.76 -9.77 19.17
CA VAL A 709 -2.99 -10.00 19.91
C VAL A 709 -2.57 -10.32 21.35
N SER A 710 -2.95 -9.47 22.29
CA SER A 710 -2.69 -9.74 23.71
C SER A 710 -3.43 -11.00 24.16
N THR A 711 -2.86 -11.80 25.04
CA THR A 711 -3.54 -12.94 25.65
C THR A 711 -4.64 -12.53 26.65
N GLN A 712 -4.81 -11.23 26.88
CA GLN A 712 -5.80 -10.67 27.78
C GLN A 712 -6.51 -9.47 27.13
N LEU A 713 -7.85 -9.46 27.17
CA LEU A 713 -8.72 -8.36 26.78
C LEU A 713 -9.30 -7.66 28.01
N ASP A 714 -9.16 -6.36 28.11
CA ASP A 714 -9.69 -5.57 29.22
C ASP A 714 -10.91 -4.73 28.79
N LEU A 715 -12.07 -5.06 29.33
CA LEU A 715 -13.38 -4.46 29.02
C LEU A 715 -13.90 -3.56 30.14
N ARG A 716 -13.09 -3.25 31.15
CA ARG A 716 -13.53 -2.43 32.28
C ARG A 716 -13.85 -1.01 31.81
N GLY A 717 -15.02 -0.52 32.21
CA GLY A 717 -15.48 0.83 31.85
C GLY A 717 -16.14 0.95 30.49
N LYS A 718 -16.25 -0.12 29.69
CA LYS A 718 -16.94 -0.11 28.39
C LYS A 718 -18.45 -0.31 28.54
N ARG A 719 -19.21 0.17 27.55
CA ARG A 719 -20.67 -0.05 27.47
C ARG A 719 -20.95 -1.50 27.00
N TYR A 720 -22.10 -2.01 27.38
CA TYR A 720 -22.50 -3.39 27.17
C TYR A 720 -22.42 -3.84 25.70
N GLU A 721 -22.95 -3.05 24.77
CA GLU A 721 -22.98 -3.39 23.34
C GLU A 721 -21.56 -3.32 22.70
N GLU A 722 -20.77 -2.32 23.08
CA GLU A 722 -19.39 -2.15 22.63
C GLU A 722 -18.51 -3.31 23.11
N ALA A 723 -18.70 -3.73 24.36
CA ALA A 723 -17.94 -4.83 24.94
C ALA A 723 -18.23 -6.17 24.26
N LEU A 724 -19.47 -6.47 23.88
CA LEU A 724 -19.81 -7.70 23.18
C LEU A 724 -19.23 -7.76 21.78
N ALA A 725 -19.27 -6.66 21.03
CA ALA A 725 -18.68 -6.57 19.70
C ALA A 725 -17.16 -6.77 19.75
N GLU A 726 -16.50 -6.21 20.76
CA GLU A 726 -15.04 -6.34 20.93
C GLU A 726 -14.63 -7.75 21.39
N VAL A 727 -15.47 -8.43 22.21
CA VAL A 727 -15.25 -9.83 22.57
C VAL A 727 -15.31 -10.73 21.34
N ASP A 728 -16.27 -10.51 20.45
CA ASP A 728 -16.42 -11.28 19.21
C ASP A 728 -15.17 -11.17 18.33
N GLN A 729 -14.75 -9.91 18.03
CA GLN A 729 -13.54 -9.65 17.25
C GLN A 729 -12.26 -10.20 17.91
N TYR A 730 -12.16 -10.09 19.24
CA TYR A 730 -10.99 -10.59 19.97
C TYR A 730 -10.90 -12.10 19.96
N ILE A 731 -12.03 -12.83 20.08
CA ILE A 731 -12.09 -14.28 19.98
C ILE A 731 -11.59 -14.73 18.60
N ASP A 732 -12.08 -14.12 17.53
CA ASP A 732 -11.64 -14.43 16.18
C ASP A 732 -10.14 -14.17 15.99
N ALA A 733 -9.66 -13.02 16.45
CA ALA A 733 -8.25 -12.66 16.39
C ALA A 733 -7.36 -13.61 17.21
N ALA A 734 -7.81 -14.02 18.39
CA ALA A 734 -7.07 -14.94 19.26
C ALA A 734 -6.99 -16.36 18.68
N ILE A 735 -8.05 -16.83 18.03
CA ILE A 735 -8.08 -18.12 17.32
C ILE A 735 -7.15 -18.09 16.11
N LEU A 736 -7.17 -17.00 15.34
CA LEU A 736 -6.28 -16.80 14.19
C LEU A 736 -4.80 -16.71 14.63
N ALA A 737 -4.55 -16.14 15.82
CA ALA A 737 -3.22 -16.11 16.43
C ALA A 737 -2.76 -17.45 17.03
N GLY A 738 -3.67 -18.46 17.08
CA GLY A 738 -3.37 -19.81 17.56
C GLY A 738 -3.29 -19.96 19.08
N TYR A 739 -3.91 -19.06 19.83
CA TYR A 739 -3.95 -19.19 21.30
C TYR A 739 -4.89 -20.30 21.74
N PRO A 740 -4.48 -21.21 22.62
CA PRO A 740 -5.35 -22.27 23.14
C PRO A 740 -6.33 -21.75 24.18
N GLN A 741 -6.02 -20.63 24.81
CA GLN A 741 -6.87 -19.95 25.80
C GLN A 741 -6.52 -18.48 25.92
N VAL A 742 -7.52 -17.66 26.28
CA VAL A 742 -7.38 -16.21 26.54
C VAL A 742 -8.16 -15.80 27.79
N THR A 743 -7.84 -14.63 28.34
CA THR A 743 -8.52 -14.09 29.51
C THR A 743 -9.26 -12.79 29.14
N ILE A 744 -10.55 -12.70 29.49
CA ILE A 744 -11.38 -11.52 29.29
C ILE A 744 -11.68 -10.90 30.66
N VAL A 745 -11.22 -9.66 30.88
CA VAL A 745 -11.40 -8.92 32.14
C VAL A 745 -12.56 -7.94 31.99
N HIS A 746 -13.65 -8.23 32.64
CA HIS A 746 -14.88 -7.43 32.60
C HIS A 746 -15.16 -6.67 33.90
N GLY A 747 -14.35 -6.89 34.94
CA GLY A 747 -14.52 -6.26 36.25
C GLY A 747 -15.65 -6.87 37.10
N LYS A 748 -15.73 -6.43 38.35
CA LYS A 748 -16.74 -6.92 39.31
C LYS A 748 -18.02 -6.08 39.34
N GLY A 749 -18.03 -4.81 38.94
CA GLY A 749 -19.12 -3.82 38.89
C GLY A 749 -20.52 -4.34 39.21
N THR A 750 -21.55 -3.88 38.49
CA THR A 750 -22.95 -4.32 38.63
C THR A 750 -23.20 -5.75 38.13
N GLY A 751 -22.23 -6.40 37.51
CA GLY A 751 -22.34 -7.74 36.96
C GLY A 751 -22.94 -7.81 35.56
N ALA A 752 -23.42 -6.71 34.97
CA ALA A 752 -24.06 -6.69 33.66
C ALA A 752 -23.11 -7.22 32.53
N LEU A 753 -21.86 -6.73 32.47
CA LEU A 753 -20.88 -7.20 31.50
C LEU A 753 -20.54 -8.67 31.73
N ARG A 754 -20.37 -9.11 32.97
CA ARG A 754 -20.10 -10.52 33.29
C ARG A 754 -21.21 -11.43 32.77
N THR A 755 -22.47 -11.09 33.03
CA THR A 755 -23.63 -11.91 32.60
C THR A 755 -23.71 -11.97 31.08
N GLY A 756 -23.61 -10.82 30.40
CA GLY A 756 -23.67 -10.77 28.94
C GLY A 756 -22.53 -11.50 28.26
N ILE A 757 -21.29 -11.33 28.73
CA ILE A 757 -20.14 -12.03 28.18
C ILE A 757 -20.26 -13.54 28.42
N THR A 758 -20.73 -13.98 29.59
CA THR A 758 -20.91 -15.41 29.88
C THR A 758 -21.98 -16.03 28.98
N GLU A 759 -23.07 -15.29 28.72
CA GLU A 759 -24.15 -15.74 27.82
C GLU A 759 -23.69 -15.77 26.36
N PHE A 760 -22.91 -14.80 25.94
CA PHE A 760 -22.29 -14.76 24.60
C PHE A 760 -21.35 -15.95 24.40
N LEU A 761 -20.41 -16.19 25.33
CA LEU A 761 -19.46 -17.30 25.28
C LEU A 761 -20.12 -18.68 25.27
N LYS A 762 -21.26 -18.83 25.97
CA LYS A 762 -22.04 -20.07 25.99
C LYS A 762 -22.57 -20.47 24.62
N ASN A 763 -22.89 -19.48 23.78
CA ASN A 763 -23.48 -19.66 22.47
C ASN A 763 -22.47 -19.59 21.32
N HIS A 764 -21.21 -19.30 21.62
CA HIS A 764 -20.18 -19.09 20.60
C HIS A 764 -19.58 -20.43 20.14
N ARG A 765 -19.60 -20.70 18.81
CA ARG A 765 -19.22 -22.00 18.19
C ARG A 765 -17.77 -22.42 18.44
N SER A 766 -16.86 -21.48 18.57
CA SER A 766 -15.41 -21.73 18.68
C SER A 766 -14.93 -21.83 20.13
N VAL A 767 -15.80 -21.63 21.12
CA VAL A 767 -15.50 -21.73 22.55
C VAL A 767 -15.77 -23.16 23.03
N LYS A 768 -14.73 -23.81 23.54
CA LYS A 768 -14.83 -25.15 24.11
C LYS A 768 -15.36 -25.10 25.55
N SER A 769 -14.81 -24.21 26.36
CA SER A 769 -15.23 -24.02 27.75
C SER A 769 -14.80 -22.63 28.23
N TYR A 770 -15.49 -22.10 29.20
CA TYR A 770 -15.13 -20.88 29.89
C TYR A 770 -15.29 -21.09 31.41
N GLU A 771 -14.43 -20.42 32.18
CA GLU A 771 -14.44 -20.50 33.64
C GLU A 771 -13.96 -19.17 34.23
N PHE A 772 -14.37 -18.85 35.47
CA PHE A 772 -13.85 -17.63 36.11
C PHE A 772 -12.36 -17.80 36.44
N ALA A 773 -11.61 -16.72 36.29
CA ALA A 773 -10.19 -16.72 36.59
C ALA A 773 -9.91 -17.06 38.07
N PRO A 774 -8.76 -17.67 38.39
CA PRO A 774 -8.32 -17.87 39.76
C PRO A 774 -8.28 -16.55 40.56
N GLN A 775 -8.43 -16.60 41.88
CA GLN A 775 -8.51 -15.40 42.75
C GLN A 775 -7.30 -14.48 42.59
N ASN A 776 -6.10 -15.03 42.30
CA ASN A 776 -4.87 -14.29 42.05
C ASN A 776 -4.78 -13.68 40.64
N GLN A 777 -5.71 -13.98 39.74
CA GLN A 777 -5.78 -13.48 38.36
C GLN A 777 -7.08 -12.73 38.02
N GLY A 778 -7.74 -12.16 39.03
CA GLY A 778 -8.95 -11.35 38.86
C GLY A 778 -10.23 -12.00 39.41
N GLY A 779 -10.26 -13.28 39.72
CA GLY A 779 -11.43 -13.98 40.32
C GLY A 779 -12.69 -13.80 39.46
N ASN A 780 -13.85 -13.54 40.11
CA ASN A 780 -15.14 -13.30 39.42
C ASN A 780 -15.18 -12.02 38.55
N GLY A 781 -14.08 -11.26 38.43
CA GLY A 781 -13.97 -10.09 37.56
C GLY A 781 -13.30 -10.39 36.22
N ALA A 782 -12.87 -11.61 35.98
CA ALA A 782 -12.27 -12.06 34.73
C ALA A 782 -12.74 -13.48 34.38
N THR A 783 -12.86 -13.76 33.08
CA THR A 783 -13.27 -15.06 32.54
C THR A 783 -12.17 -15.61 31.62
N VAL A 784 -11.70 -16.82 31.89
CA VAL A 784 -10.77 -17.55 31.02
C VAL A 784 -11.59 -18.36 30.01
N VAL A 785 -11.29 -18.20 28.74
CA VAL A 785 -11.96 -18.84 27.61
C VAL A 785 -10.97 -19.80 26.95
N LYS A 786 -11.37 -21.06 26.78
CA LYS A 786 -10.62 -22.10 26.08
C LYS A 786 -11.28 -22.37 24.74
N PHE A 787 -10.50 -22.42 23.69
CA PHE A 787 -10.98 -22.68 22.33
C PHE A 787 -10.97 -24.16 21.98
N GLN A 788 -11.71 -24.51 20.92
CA GLN A 788 -11.80 -25.90 20.44
C GLN A 788 -10.51 -26.36 19.79
#